data_2325e6d33712161c709da8a004907dd7
#
_entry.id   2325e6d33712161c709da8a004907dd7
#
_cell.length_a   1.000
_cell.length_b   1.000
_cell.length_c   1.000
_cell.angle_alpha   90.00
_cell.angle_beta   90.00
_cell.angle_gamma   90.00
#
_symmetry.space_group_name_H-M   'P 1'
#
loop_
_entity.id
_entity.type
_entity.pdbx_description
1 polymer ?
#
loop_
_entity_poly.entity_id
_entity_poly.type
_entity_poly.pdbx_seq_one_letter_code
_entity_poly.pdbx_strand_id
1 'polypeptide(L)'
;MRNNKGKTFRISTLSAAVASTLISGYATAQQAMLEEVLVTATRRTQSIQDIPINITALSGSQIERQRLTDLSDIARVVPGMTVIDQGPRSSNTLTIRGLNAGSIQANDQSNNGGGVVATYLGEVPFYVDLKLNDLERVEVLRGPQGTLYGAGTLGGALRYIPNKPQADALSYEIRGDVYDLSESSDTGYEGGGTVNIPLVDDRLALRASMDYSDDPGFIDYKYLVREAGVSYPDALPDYPDSLDRNANVSSKRDVNDEETWSGRLALRYTGDTLDSTLSYYYQDQDIGGRQINNQHGFGTDKYDSALRLEEPNKRKNELLALEIVADLGFAELTSATGYSEYSENGQRDQTDLLLELETGYEFFPQFSAFTREDGNEDTFTQELRLVSTSEGPLSWIGGVFYSDFELNTLSQEFTPNWEEFAIDFFGTGTEPGASDVEYEETRSQKVEESAVFGEIGYRFTDEWQVTVGARWFKFEDKAESFTYFPIADRLFGLPAFEGANDSDDNDSIFKFNTSYDFTDDIMGFLTVSEGYRLGEANAVGPCPNPLPPTQIVCALPDEEAVESDTSTNYELGVHSEFGDSLLLNGSIFYIEWDDIRLPTVTENGSLQISTNGKSATSSGVELESTWFITPDWYLQGSYAYIDAELSDEAPGIVDGEDGFDGDRLPGTPEHQGFLATNYTFPLNDGSSIDLYYSVTGQSNVSTKVGNRNYGESLGSYFLQYASATWHKDAWRVSLYGENLFNEYADTGVRRDASTFRDVGLFDLSRRHFHNMVRPRQIGLRLVYYFEG
;
A
#
# COMPACT_ATOMS: atom_id res chain seq x y z
N MET A 1 40.69 -5.15 14.84
CA MET A 1 41.39 -4.48 13.75
C MET A 1 41.29 -5.37 12.49
N ARG A 2 40.30 -5.14 11.66
CA ARG A 2 40.25 -5.66 10.32
C ARG A 2 39.68 -4.56 9.42
N ASN A 3 40.51 -4.14 8.46
CA ASN A 3 40.25 -3.07 7.51
C ASN A 3 39.10 -3.48 6.58
N ASN A 4 38.03 -2.74 6.60
CA ASN A 4 37.02 -2.75 5.55
C ASN A 4 37.48 -1.77 4.46
N LYS A 5 37.88 -2.31 3.32
CA LYS A 5 38.26 -1.53 2.13
C LYS A 5 36.97 -1.12 1.41
N GLY A 6 36.73 0.17 1.38
CA GLY A 6 35.67 0.73 0.53
C GLY A 6 35.83 0.30 -0.93
N LYS A 7 34.80 -0.28 -1.50
CA LYS A 7 34.70 -0.55 -2.94
C LYS A 7 34.38 0.77 -3.65
N THR A 8 35.39 1.38 -4.22
CA THR A 8 35.22 2.50 -5.16
C THR A 8 34.57 1.97 -6.44
N PHE A 9 33.36 2.45 -6.73
CA PHE A 9 32.60 2.14 -7.94
C PHE A 9 33.38 2.67 -9.17
N ARG A 10 33.84 1.78 -10.03
CA ARG A 10 34.34 2.12 -11.36
C ARG A 10 33.17 2.06 -12.32
N ILE A 11 32.65 3.22 -12.70
CA ILE A 11 31.77 3.36 -13.86
C ILE A 11 32.56 2.91 -15.09
N SER A 12 32.17 1.78 -15.66
CA SER A 12 32.75 1.32 -16.92
C SER A 12 32.18 2.14 -18.06
N THR A 13 33.08 2.80 -18.78
CA THR A 13 32.88 3.61 -19.97
C THR A 13 32.35 2.77 -21.14
N LEU A 14 31.06 2.50 -21.19
CA LEU A 14 30.38 1.89 -22.35
C LEU A 14 29.24 2.74 -22.92
N SER A 15 28.99 3.95 -22.40
CA SER A 15 27.89 4.81 -22.81
C SER A 15 28.26 5.91 -23.81
N ALA A 16 29.46 5.87 -24.40
CA ALA A 16 29.95 6.98 -25.23
C ALA A 16 29.99 6.72 -26.75
N ALA A 17 29.41 5.63 -27.25
CA ALA A 17 29.56 5.23 -28.66
C ALA A 17 28.30 5.35 -29.53
N VAL A 18 27.18 5.85 -29.05
CA VAL A 18 25.93 5.97 -29.85
C VAL A 18 25.62 7.41 -30.34
N ALA A 19 26.40 8.39 -29.92
CA ALA A 19 26.07 9.82 -30.14
C ALA A 19 26.63 10.46 -31.41
N SER A 20 27.05 9.73 -32.45
CA SER A 20 27.69 10.39 -33.60
C SER A 20 27.34 9.82 -34.96
N THR A 21 26.07 9.69 -35.30
CA THR A 21 25.60 9.68 -36.72
C THR A 21 24.08 9.85 -36.73
N LEU A 22 23.60 11.07 -36.99
CA LEU A 22 22.31 11.33 -37.65
C LEU A 22 22.10 12.89 -37.69
N ILE A 23 22.64 13.55 -38.67
CA ILE A 23 22.17 14.88 -39.08
C ILE A 23 21.82 14.76 -40.56
N SER A 24 20.53 14.84 -40.89
CA SER A 24 19.94 15.45 -42.08
C SER A 24 18.52 14.98 -42.31
N GLY A 25 17.56 15.81 -42.10
CA GLY A 25 16.18 15.65 -42.53
C GLY A 25 15.30 16.72 -41.90
N TYR A 26 15.14 17.87 -42.55
CA TYR A 26 14.15 18.87 -42.13
C TYR A 26 12.74 18.34 -42.46
N ALA A 27 12.05 17.81 -41.48
CA ALA A 27 10.60 17.72 -41.47
C ALA A 27 10.08 18.92 -40.64
N THR A 28 9.02 19.55 -41.08
CA THR A 28 8.35 20.64 -40.35
C THR A 28 7.90 20.12 -39.00
N ALA A 29 8.62 20.51 -37.96
CA ALA A 29 8.31 20.16 -36.58
C ALA A 29 6.91 20.69 -36.22
N GLN A 30 6.01 19.78 -35.91
CA GLN A 30 4.88 20.09 -35.08
C GLN A 30 5.46 20.38 -33.69
N GLN A 31 5.26 21.58 -33.16
CA GLN A 31 5.79 22.04 -31.89
C GLN A 31 5.34 21.04 -30.81
N ALA A 32 6.26 20.45 -30.08
CA ALA A 32 5.92 19.64 -28.92
C ALA A 32 5.32 20.60 -27.89
N MET A 33 4.03 20.60 -27.77
CA MET A 33 3.37 21.24 -26.64
C MET A 33 3.45 20.28 -25.47
N LEU A 34 3.93 20.76 -24.32
CA LEU A 34 3.70 20.11 -23.04
C LEU A 34 2.18 19.90 -22.92
N GLU A 35 1.74 18.67 -22.75
CA GLU A 35 0.35 18.38 -22.52
C GLU A 35 0.00 18.93 -21.13
N GLU A 36 -0.96 19.88 -21.07
CA GLU A 36 -1.41 20.43 -19.81
C GLU A 36 -2.10 19.34 -18.99
N VAL A 37 -1.51 18.98 -17.86
CA VAL A 37 -2.07 17.97 -16.96
C VAL A 37 -3.07 18.64 -16.02
N LEU A 38 -4.36 18.40 -16.27
CA LEU A 38 -5.43 18.86 -15.39
C LEU A 38 -5.62 17.85 -14.24
N VAL A 39 -5.73 18.39 -13.03
CA VAL A 39 -5.95 17.61 -11.81
C VAL A 39 -7.13 18.16 -11.00
N THR A 40 -7.66 17.35 -10.10
CA THR A 40 -8.79 17.72 -9.23
C THR A 40 -8.44 17.67 -7.74
N ALA A 41 -7.16 17.72 -7.44
CA ALA A 41 -6.60 17.59 -6.08
C ALA A 41 -7.09 18.65 -5.09
N THR A 42 -7.39 19.86 -5.56
CA THR A 42 -7.95 20.94 -4.73
C THR A 42 -9.49 20.99 -4.75
N ARG A 43 -10.14 19.89 -5.17
CA ARG A 43 -11.59 19.80 -5.40
C ARG A 43 -12.07 20.79 -6.47
N ARG A 44 -11.15 21.25 -7.34
CA ARG A 44 -11.35 22.08 -8.53
C ARG A 44 -10.52 21.53 -9.66
N THR A 45 -11.00 21.63 -10.89
CA THR A 45 -10.19 21.27 -12.08
C THR A 45 -9.22 22.43 -12.35
N GLN A 46 -7.92 22.17 -12.25
CA GLN A 46 -6.85 23.14 -12.45
C GLN A 46 -5.64 22.47 -13.10
N SER A 47 -4.81 23.28 -13.78
CA SER A 47 -3.49 22.81 -14.24
C SER A 47 -2.60 22.46 -13.05
N ILE A 48 -1.83 21.38 -13.14
CA ILE A 48 -0.90 20.97 -12.09
C ILE A 48 0.12 22.06 -11.77
N GLN A 49 0.48 22.90 -12.74
CA GLN A 49 1.44 24.01 -12.58
C GLN A 49 0.84 25.19 -11.81
N ASP A 50 -0.50 25.34 -11.82
CA ASP A 50 -1.22 26.43 -11.15
C ASP A 50 -1.60 26.11 -9.70
N ILE A 51 -1.40 24.86 -9.25
CA ILE A 51 -1.81 24.43 -7.91
C ILE A 51 -0.66 24.61 -6.93
N PRO A 52 -0.81 25.45 -5.88
CA PRO A 52 0.26 25.75 -4.94
C PRO A 52 0.42 24.67 -3.85
N ILE A 53 0.50 23.41 -4.24
CA ILE A 53 0.81 22.24 -3.40
C ILE A 53 1.72 21.28 -4.17
N ASN A 54 2.38 20.40 -3.45
CA ASN A 54 3.22 19.37 -4.04
C ASN A 54 2.38 18.17 -4.49
N ILE A 55 2.28 17.96 -5.78
CA ILE A 55 1.45 16.92 -6.39
C ILE A 55 2.18 16.27 -7.58
N THR A 56 2.06 14.96 -7.70
CA THR A 56 2.44 14.21 -8.91
C THR A 56 1.18 13.64 -9.55
N ALA A 57 1.02 13.81 -10.86
CA ALA A 57 -0.07 13.19 -11.60
C ALA A 57 0.51 12.30 -12.71
N LEU A 58 0.11 11.04 -12.69
CA LEU A 58 0.45 10.04 -13.71
C LEU A 58 -0.75 9.83 -14.62
N SER A 59 -0.64 10.23 -15.88
CA SER A 59 -1.72 10.03 -16.86
C SER A 59 -1.91 8.54 -17.19
N GLY A 60 -3.10 8.15 -17.67
CA GLY A 60 -3.38 6.79 -18.13
C GLY A 60 -2.38 6.33 -19.18
N SER A 61 -1.95 7.22 -20.09
CA SER A 61 -0.92 6.92 -21.09
C SER A 61 0.47 6.66 -20.50
N GLN A 62 0.83 7.32 -19.40
CA GLN A 62 2.07 7.04 -18.65
C GLN A 62 1.97 5.72 -17.90
N ILE A 63 0.83 5.44 -17.24
CA ILE A 63 0.54 4.18 -16.55
C ILE A 63 0.71 3.01 -17.53
N GLU A 64 0.09 3.10 -18.71
CA GLU A 64 0.21 2.06 -19.74
C GLU A 64 1.64 1.90 -20.29
N ARG A 65 2.33 3.02 -20.62
CA ARG A 65 3.67 3.01 -21.20
C ARG A 65 4.71 2.42 -20.28
N GLN A 66 4.60 2.73 -18.98
CA GLN A 66 5.50 2.26 -17.94
C GLN A 66 5.06 0.92 -17.36
N ARG A 67 3.90 0.41 -17.77
CA ARG A 67 3.26 -0.79 -17.25
C ARG A 67 3.18 -0.74 -15.72
N LEU A 68 2.62 0.35 -15.19
CA LEU A 68 2.32 0.45 -13.76
C LEU A 68 1.02 -0.33 -13.51
N THR A 69 1.11 -1.47 -12.83
CA THR A 69 -0.01 -2.41 -12.67
C THR A 69 -0.59 -2.40 -11.26
N ASP A 70 0.16 -1.90 -10.30
CA ASP A 70 -0.21 -1.88 -8.89
C ASP A 70 0.37 -0.66 -8.15
N LEU A 71 0.13 -0.60 -6.85
CA LEU A 71 0.57 0.49 -5.97
C LEU A 71 2.10 0.57 -5.84
N SER A 72 2.78 -0.59 -5.83
CA SER A 72 4.26 -0.64 -5.71
C SER A 72 4.93 -0.03 -6.93
N ASP A 73 4.34 -0.21 -8.11
CA ASP A 73 4.85 0.42 -9.35
C ASP A 73 4.69 1.94 -9.33
N ILE A 74 3.55 2.45 -8.82
CA ILE A 74 3.34 3.90 -8.66
C ILE A 74 4.41 4.48 -7.73
N ALA A 75 4.66 3.84 -6.59
CA ALA A 75 5.63 4.30 -5.60
C ALA A 75 7.06 4.41 -6.18
N ARG A 76 7.42 3.56 -7.14
CA ARG A 76 8.74 3.60 -7.78
C ARG A 76 9.00 4.84 -8.63
N VAL A 77 7.96 5.52 -9.08
CA VAL A 77 8.08 6.69 -9.99
C VAL A 77 7.74 8.01 -9.30
N VAL A 78 7.07 7.99 -8.14
CA VAL A 78 6.69 9.16 -7.37
C VAL A 78 7.74 9.44 -6.28
N PRO A 79 8.38 10.62 -6.25
CA PRO A 79 9.40 10.91 -5.25
C PRO A 79 8.78 11.01 -3.86
N GLY A 80 9.48 10.45 -2.86
CA GLY A 80 9.05 10.48 -1.46
C GLY A 80 7.90 9.55 -1.09
N MET A 81 7.38 8.79 -2.05
CA MET A 81 6.40 7.73 -1.83
C MET A 81 7.10 6.38 -1.75
N THR A 82 6.77 5.58 -0.76
CA THR A 82 7.34 4.25 -0.56
C THR A 82 6.24 3.25 -0.27
N VAL A 83 6.32 2.10 -0.90
CA VAL A 83 5.48 0.93 -0.59
C VAL A 83 6.37 -0.19 -0.10
N ILE A 84 6.01 -0.75 1.04
CA ILE A 84 6.66 -1.95 1.57
C ILE A 84 6.03 -3.14 0.87
N ASP A 85 6.66 -3.55 -0.23
CA ASP A 85 6.19 -4.65 -1.07
C ASP A 85 6.41 -5.99 -0.36
N GLN A 86 5.33 -6.56 0.12
CA GLN A 86 5.30 -7.84 0.83
C GLN A 86 4.64 -8.95 0.00
N GLY A 87 4.31 -8.64 -1.25
CA GLY A 87 3.59 -9.52 -2.15
C GLY A 87 2.05 -9.40 -2.00
N PRO A 88 1.31 -10.11 -2.85
CA PRO A 88 -0.14 -9.93 -2.99
C PRO A 88 -0.94 -10.41 -1.77
N ARG A 89 -0.39 -11.32 -0.95
CA ARG A 89 -1.08 -11.85 0.23
C ARG A 89 -1.06 -10.90 1.42
N SER A 90 -0.17 -9.95 1.46
CA SER A 90 -0.03 -9.00 2.57
C SER A 90 -0.61 -7.65 2.20
N SER A 91 -1.06 -6.87 3.18
CA SER A 91 -1.39 -5.46 2.95
C SER A 91 -0.11 -4.67 2.79
N ASN A 92 0.06 -4.04 1.62
CA ASN A 92 1.24 -3.26 1.32
C ASN A 92 1.17 -1.89 2.02
N THR A 93 2.04 -1.65 3.01
CA THR A 93 2.06 -0.39 3.73
C THR A 93 2.54 0.74 2.81
N LEU A 94 1.68 1.73 2.61
CA LEU A 94 1.97 2.94 1.85
C LEU A 94 2.43 4.06 2.78
N THR A 95 3.56 4.68 2.49
CA THR A 95 4.08 5.84 3.21
C THR A 95 4.47 6.96 2.26
N ILE A 96 4.31 8.19 2.71
CA ILE A 96 4.82 9.38 2.02
C ILE A 96 5.67 10.17 3.01
N ARG A 97 6.84 10.66 2.55
CA ARG A 97 7.79 11.45 3.35
C ARG A 97 8.24 10.76 4.64
N GLY A 98 8.24 9.42 4.64
CA GLY A 98 8.81 8.63 5.73
C GLY A 98 7.98 8.52 6.99
N LEU A 99 6.72 8.89 6.98
CA LEU A 99 5.85 8.75 8.13
C LEU A 99 5.43 7.28 8.32
N ASN A 100 6.31 6.51 8.93
CA ASN A 100 6.04 5.13 9.34
C ASN A 100 6.85 4.81 10.60
N ALA A 101 6.18 4.44 11.67
CA ALA A 101 6.82 4.01 12.91
C ALA A 101 6.69 2.50 13.17
N GLY A 102 5.82 1.81 12.41
CA GLY A 102 5.66 0.37 12.46
C GLY A 102 6.80 -0.40 11.81
N SER A 103 7.15 -1.56 12.33
CA SER A 103 8.14 -2.47 11.73
C SER A 103 7.74 -2.86 10.29
N ILE A 104 8.70 -2.94 9.37
CA ILE A 104 8.47 -3.42 8.02
C ILE A 104 8.56 -4.95 7.94
N GLN A 105 7.61 -5.60 8.55
CA GLN A 105 7.47 -7.05 8.52
C GLN A 105 6.19 -7.44 7.79
N ALA A 106 6.14 -8.66 7.26
CA ALA A 106 4.94 -9.15 6.62
C ALA A 106 3.76 -9.08 7.61
N ASN A 107 2.80 -8.25 7.27
CA ASN A 107 1.56 -8.17 8.01
C ASN A 107 0.72 -9.41 7.72
N ASP A 108 0.17 -9.97 8.77
CA ASP A 108 -0.61 -11.20 8.67
C ASP A 108 -2.12 -10.91 8.55
N GLN A 109 -2.51 -9.66 8.70
CA GLN A 109 -3.92 -9.24 8.70
C GLN A 109 -4.19 -8.16 7.65
N SER A 110 -5.43 -8.11 7.22
CA SER A 110 -5.98 -7.24 6.23
C SER A 110 -5.90 -5.75 6.54
N ASN A 111 -6.28 -4.98 5.54
CA ASN A 111 -6.45 -3.54 5.57
C ASN A 111 -7.14 -3.04 6.83
N ASN A 112 -6.39 -2.44 7.72
CA ASN A 112 -7.01 -1.59 8.71
C ASN A 112 -7.21 -0.22 8.07
N GLY A 113 -8.44 0.16 7.84
CA GLY A 113 -8.78 1.51 7.40
C GLY A 113 -8.08 2.54 8.28
N GLY A 114 -7.15 3.30 7.74
CA GLY A 114 -6.48 4.34 8.51
C GLY A 114 -4.96 4.24 8.54
N GLY A 115 -4.34 4.02 7.39
CA GLY A 115 -2.91 4.26 7.18
C GLY A 115 -2.54 5.74 7.35
N VAL A 116 -1.27 6.06 7.15
CA VAL A 116 -0.75 7.45 7.16
C VAL A 116 -0.98 8.18 5.83
N VAL A 117 -1.49 7.48 4.81
CA VAL A 117 -1.84 8.02 3.49
C VAL A 117 -3.26 7.58 3.13
N ALA A 118 -4.15 8.53 2.93
CA ALA A 118 -5.51 8.24 2.50
C ALA A 118 -5.55 7.85 1.02
N THR A 119 -6.33 6.83 0.68
CA THR A 119 -6.56 6.39 -0.70
C THR A 119 -8.00 6.64 -1.13
N TYR A 120 -8.17 7.08 -2.38
CA TYR A 120 -9.47 7.41 -2.95
C TYR A 120 -9.65 6.76 -4.32
N LEU A 121 -10.85 6.26 -4.57
CA LEU A 121 -11.29 5.89 -5.91
C LEU A 121 -12.35 6.89 -6.39
N GLY A 122 -11.97 7.76 -7.32
CA GLY A 122 -12.75 8.94 -7.66
C GLY A 122 -12.87 9.90 -6.47
N GLU A 123 -14.08 10.08 -5.97
CA GLU A 123 -14.41 10.96 -4.86
C GLU A 123 -14.66 10.21 -3.53
N VAL A 124 -14.57 8.87 -3.53
CA VAL A 124 -14.89 8.02 -2.37
C VAL A 124 -13.60 7.50 -1.73
N PRO A 125 -13.40 7.62 -0.40
CA PRO A 125 -12.33 6.93 0.30
C PRO A 125 -12.43 5.42 0.07
N PHE A 126 -11.31 4.79 -0.30
CA PHE A 126 -11.29 3.37 -0.61
C PHE A 126 -9.89 2.80 -0.41
N TYR A 127 -9.68 2.04 0.66
CA TYR A 127 -8.38 1.55 1.10
C TYR A 127 -8.09 0.15 0.55
N VAL A 128 -7.74 0.05 -0.72
CA VAL A 128 -7.46 -1.22 -1.40
C VAL A 128 -6.28 -1.08 -2.36
N ASP A 129 -5.47 -2.12 -2.45
CA ASP A 129 -4.47 -2.26 -3.51
C ASP A 129 -5.17 -2.73 -4.79
N LEU A 130 -5.45 -1.77 -5.68
CA LEU A 130 -6.21 -2.01 -6.90
C LEU A 130 -5.29 -2.36 -8.07
N LYS A 131 -5.72 -3.29 -8.91
CA LYS A 131 -5.17 -3.44 -10.27
C LYS A 131 -5.55 -2.21 -11.11
N LEU A 132 -4.54 -1.56 -11.70
CA LEU A 132 -4.67 -0.23 -12.32
C LEU A 132 -5.21 -0.32 -13.76
N ASN A 133 -6.49 -0.58 -13.90
CA ASN A 133 -7.16 -0.68 -15.20
C ASN A 133 -8.18 0.45 -15.40
N ASP A 134 -8.30 0.94 -16.64
CA ASP A 134 -9.27 1.96 -17.05
C ASP A 134 -9.22 3.26 -16.23
N LEU A 135 -8.01 3.70 -15.89
CA LEU A 135 -7.76 4.96 -15.21
C LEU A 135 -7.48 6.09 -16.20
N GLU A 136 -8.03 7.25 -15.93
CA GLU A 136 -7.66 8.51 -16.58
C GLU A 136 -6.29 8.98 -16.10
N ARG A 137 -6.10 8.93 -14.77
CA ARG A 137 -4.85 9.29 -14.10
C ARG A 137 -4.81 8.82 -12.65
N VAL A 138 -3.62 8.89 -12.07
CA VAL A 138 -3.41 8.77 -10.61
C VAL A 138 -2.82 10.07 -10.12
N GLU A 139 -3.39 10.63 -9.05
CA GLU A 139 -2.92 11.86 -8.40
C GLU A 139 -2.34 11.50 -7.02
N VAL A 140 -1.10 11.91 -6.75
CA VAL A 140 -0.43 11.73 -5.45
C VAL A 140 -0.15 13.09 -4.85
N LEU A 141 -0.88 13.42 -3.78
CA LEU A 141 -0.71 14.65 -3.03
C LEU A 141 0.27 14.37 -1.88
N ARG A 142 1.38 15.07 -1.87
CA ARG A 142 2.44 14.90 -0.87
C ARG A 142 2.34 15.93 0.24
N GLY A 143 2.51 15.48 1.47
CA GLY A 143 2.27 16.25 2.69
C GLY A 143 0.81 16.19 3.15
N PRO A 144 0.53 16.54 4.42
CA PRO A 144 -0.77 16.44 5.05
C PRO A 144 -1.88 17.16 4.28
N GLN A 145 -3.01 16.49 4.10
CA GLN A 145 -4.18 16.98 3.35
C GLN A 145 -5.48 16.90 4.17
N GLY A 146 -5.39 16.92 5.49
CA GLY A 146 -6.52 16.66 6.39
C GLY A 146 -7.74 17.55 6.18
N THR A 147 -7.55 18.82 5.82
CA THR A 147 -8.67 19.75 5.66
C THR A 147 -9.68 19.32 4.60
N LEU A 148 -9.23 18.85 3.43
CA LEU A 148 -10.10 18.45 2.31
C LEU A 148 -10.33 16.93 2.21
N TYR A 149 -9.40 16.13 2.72
CA TYR A 149 -9.41 14.67 2.55
C TYR A 149 -9.64 13.90 3.85
N GLY A 150 -9.59 14.56 5.01
CA GLY A 150 -9.95 13.96 6.30
C GLY A 150 -8.91 13.00 6.88
N ALA A 151 -9.42 11.99 7.58
CA ALA A 151 -8.60 11.03 8.31
C ALA A 151 -7.63 10.23 7.42
N GLY A 152 -6.50 9.79 8.00
CA GLY A 152 -5.49 9.01 7.29
C GLY A 152 -4.60 9.82 6.36
N THR A 153 -4.57 11.16 6.47
CA THR A 153 -3.80 12.04 5.59
C THR A 153 -2.58 12.66 6.24
N LEU A 154 -1.94 11.94 7.16
CA LEU A 154 -0.72 12.40 7.85
C LEU A 154 0.43 12.67 6.88
N GLY A 155 0.66 11.77 5.92
CA GLY A 155 1.71 11.87 4.90
C GLY A 155 1.23 12.42 3.57
N GLY A 156 -0.06 12.30 3.26
CA GLY A 156 -0.63 12.71 1.98
C GLY A 156 -1.88 11.94 1.58
N ALA A 157 -2.20 12.02 0.28
CA ALA A 157 -3.34 11.29 -0.30
C ALA A 157 -3.01 10.75 -1.69
N LEU A 158 -3.52 9.57 -2.00
CA LEU A 158 -3.45 8.92 -3.30
C LEU A 158 -4.87 8.84 -3.90
N ARG A 159 -5.04 9.29 -5.13
CA ARG A 159 -6.34 9.27 -5.81
C ARG A 159 -6.24 8.53 -7.14
N TYR A 160 -7.04 7.49 -7.29
CA TYR A 160 -7.28 6.81 -8.56
C TYR A 160 -8.46 7.49 -9.25
N ILE A 161 -8.24 8.13 -10.39
CA ILE A 161 -9.28 8.81 -11.16
C ILE A 161 -9.65 7.93 -12.36
N PRO A 162 -10.81 7.28 -12.34
CA PRO A 162 -11.23 6.39 -13.42
C PRO A 162 -11.77 7.18 -14.62
N ASN A 163 -11.62 6.61 -15.82
CA ASN A 163 -12.22 7.17 -17.03
C ASN A 163 -13.75 7.25 -16.91
N LYS A 164 -14.33 8.44 -17.08
CA LYS A 164 -15.79 8.63 -17.05
C LYS A 164 -16.44 8.13 -18.36
N PRO A 165 -17.66 7.54 -18.32
CA PRO A 165 -18.42 7.22 -19.51
C PRO A 165 -18.63 8.45 -20.41
N GLN A 166 -18.46 8.29 -21.74
CA GLN A 166 -18.57 9.35 -22.75
C GLN A 166 -19.77 9.10 -23.65
N ALA A 167 -20.63 10.13 -23.83
CA ALA A 167 -21.88 10.00 -24.54
C ALA A 167 -21.83 10.41 -26.02
N ASP A 168 -20.66 10.71 -26.55
CA ASP A 168 -20.39 11.19 -27.91
C ASP A 168 -19.94 10.09 -28.88
N ALA A 169 -19.23 9.06 -28.41
CA ALA A 169 -18.67 8.02 -29.28
C ALA A 169 -18.71 6.62 -28.68
N LEU A 170 -18.89 5.63 -29.54
CA LEU A 170 -18.67 4.22 -29.22
C LEU A 170 -17.18 3.94 -29.28
N SER A 171 -16.59 3.49 -28.17
CA SER A 171 -15.21 3.03 -28.19
C SER A 171 -15.06 1.69 -27.46
N TYR A 172 -14.05 0.91 -27.86
CA TYR A 172 -13.66 -0.28 -27.11
C TYR A 172 -12.17 -0.55 -27.22
N GLU A 173 -11.64 -1.15 -26.18
CA GLU A 173 -10.27 -1.62 -26.10
C GLU A 173 -10.24 -3.09 -25.70
N ILE A 174 -9.34 -3.86 -26.33
CA ILE A 174 -9.05 -5.24 -25.96
C ILE A 174 -7.57 -5.35 -25.67
N ARG A 175 -7.23 -5.95 -24.52
CA ARG A 175 -5.86 -6.10 -24.02
C ARG A 175 -5.52 -7.58 -23.86
N GLY A 176 -4.27 -7.94 -24.13
CA GLY A 176 -3.72 -9.25 -23.80
C GLY A 176 -2.23 -9.14 -23.53
N ASP A 177 -1.74 -9.84 -22.53
CA ASP A 177 -0.35 -9.89 -22.12
C ASP A 177 0.07 -11.33 -21.83
N VAL A 178 1.29 -11.70 -22.22
CA VAL A 178 1.89 -13.00 -21.92
C VAL A 178 3.34 -12.75 -21.49
N TYR A 179 3.75 -13.29 -20.36
CA TYR A 179 5.08 -13.04 -19.82
C TYR A 179 5.67 -14.26 -19.12
N ASP A 180 6.99 -14.25 -19.01
CA ASP A 180 7.81 -15.25 -18.35
C ASP A 180 8.58 -14.63 -17.19
N LEU A 181 8.58 -15.29 -16.05
CA LEU A 181 9.33 -14.94 -14.85
C LEU A 181 10.57 -15.82 -14.74
N SER A 182 11.73 -15.22 -14.45
CA SER A 182 13.00 -15.94 -14.43
C SER A 182 13.07 -17.10 -13.43
N GLU A 183 12.32 -17.04 -12.34
CA GLU A 183 12.35 -18.04 -11.26
C GLU A 183 11.07 -18.88 -11.19
N SER A 184 10.14 -18.67 -12.12
CA SER A 184 8.91 -19.46 -12.23
C SER A 184 9.06 -20.62 -13.22
N SER A 185 8.29 -21.68 -13.00
CA SER A 185 8.17 -22.81 -13.94
C SER A 185 7.04 -22.64 -14.97
N ASP A 186 6.16 -21.68 -14.73
CA ASP A 186 4.96 -21.43 -15.51
C ASP A 186 4.99 -20.05 -16.19
N THR A 187 4.05 -19.78 -17.08
CA THR A 187 3.95 -18.54 -17.86
C THR A 187 2.75 -17.74 -17.37
N GLY A 188 2.96 -16.47 -17.05
CA GLY A 188 1.88 -15.57 -16.67
C GLY A 188 1.12 -15.00 -17.87
N TYR A 189 -0.13 -14.67 -17.67
CA TYR A 189 -0.94 -14.02 -18.69
C TYR A 189 -2.00 -13.09 -18.09
N GLU A 190 -2.27 -12.03 -18.83
CA GLU A 190 -3.34 -11.09 -18.52
C GLU A 190 -4.21 -10.88 -19.75
N GLY A 191 -5.50 -10.66 -19.55
CA GLY A 191 -6.42 -10.36 -20.62
C GLY A 191 -7.61 -9.57 -20.15
N GLY A 192 -8.02 -8.59 -20.94
CA GLY A 192 -9.15 -7.76 -20.57
C GLY A 192 -9.66 -6.88 -21.69
N GLY A 193 -10.65 -6.09 -21.36
CA GLY A 193 -11.20 -5.12 -22.29
C GLY A 193 -12.10 -4.11 -21.63
N THR A 194 -12.26 -3.01 -22.34
CA THR A 194 -13.10 -1.88 -21.94
C THR A 194 -14.02 -1.54 -23.09
N VAL A 195 -15.27 -1.21 -22.81
CA VAL A 195 -16.24 -0.73 -23.79
C VAL A 195 -16.94 0.51 -23.26
N ASN A 196 -17.05 1.53 -24.08
CA ASN A 196 -17.84 2.74 -23.84
C ASN A 196 -18.98 2.82 -24.85
N ILE A 197 -20.21 2.91 -24.37
CA ILE A 197 -21.42 2.86 -25.19
C ILE A 197 -22.25 4.12 -24.94
N PRO A 198 -22.38 5.04 -25.90
CA PRO A 198 -23.38 6.10 -25.82
C PRO A 198 -24.77 5.49 -25.94
N LEU A 199 -25.58 5.61 -24.89
CA LEU A 199 -26.97 5.12 -24.85
C LEU A 199 -27.95 6.20 -25.34
N VAL A 200 -27.65 7.46 -25.05
CA VAL A 200 -28.35 8.65 -25.57
C VAL A 200 -27.26 9.67 -25.89
N ASP A 201 -27.20 10.09 -27.14
CA ASP A 201 -26.22 11.04 -27.63
C ASP A 201 -26.12 12.28 -26.73
N ASP A 202 -24.90 12.64 -26.37
CA ASP A 202 -24.53 13.78 -25.50
C ASP A 202 -25.11 13.75 -24.07
N ARG A 203 -25.82 12.67 -23.67
CA ARG A 203 -26.53 12.67 -22.37
C ARG A 203 -26.33 11.45 -21.49
N LEU A 204 -26.28 10.26 -22.05
CA LEU A 204 -26.24 9.03 -21.25
C LEU A 204 -25.27 8.05 -21.87
N ALA A 205 -24.31 7.61 -21.10
CA ALA A 205 -23.33 6.61 -21.50
C ALA A 205 -23.13 5.53 -20.46
N LEU A 206 -22.77 4.34 -20.95
CA LEU A 206 -22.34 3.20 -20.17
C LEU A 206 -20.87 2.91 -20.49
N ARG A 207 -20.04 2.72 -19.47
CA ARG A 207 -18.67 2.22 -19.62
C ARG A 207 -18.50 0.97 -18.77
N ALA A 208 -17.91 -0.06 -19.34
CA ALA A 208 -17.63 -1.30 -18.65
C ALA A 208 -16.19 -1.74 -18.95
N SER A 209 -15.45 -2.15 -17.94
CA SER A 209 -14.15 -2.80 -18.05
C SER A 209 -14.15 -4.11 -17.28
N MET A 210 -13.40 -5.10 -17.77
CA MET A 210 -13.16 -6.36 -17.09
C MET A 210 -11.79 -6.89 -17.47
N ASP A 211 -11.02 -7.31 -16.48
CA ASP A 211 -9.67 -7.84 -16.64
C ASP A 211 -9.50 -9.10 -15.79
N TYR A 212 -8.71 -10.01 -16.31
CA TYR A 212 -8.26 -11.22 -15.62
C TYR A 212 -6.75 -11.32 -15.72
N SER A 213 -6.10 -11.63 -14.63
CA SER A 213 -4.67 -11.94 -14.56
C SER A 213 -4.44 -13.26 -13.86
N ASP A 214 -3.48 -14.02 -14.36
CA ASP A 214 -2.97 -15.25 -13.78
C ASP A 214 -1.44 -15.11 -13.70
N ASP A 215 -0.97 -14.82 -12.48
CA ASP A 215 0.44 -14.67 -12.15
C ASP A 215 0.99 -15.99 -11.63
N PRO A 216 2.03 -16.55 -12.25
CA PRO A 216 2.43 -17.92 -11.97
C PRO A 216 3.17 -18.12 -10.64
N GLY A 217 3.48 -17.06 -9.89
CA GLY A 217 4.32 -17.17 -8.71
C GLY A 217 5.79 -17.49 -9.00
N PHE A 218 6.62 -17.50 -7.95
CA PHE A 218 8.07 -17.76 -8.06
C PHE A 218 8.72 -18.22 -6.74
N ILE A 219 7.92 -18.48 -5.71
CA ILE A 219 8.41 -18.96 -4.40
C ILE A 219 8.13 -20.47 -4.26
N ASP A 220 9.16 -21.24 -3.95
CA ASP A 220 9.06 -22.66 -3.73
C ASP A 220 8.96 -23.00 -2.24
N TYR A 221 7.95 -23.76 -1.83
CA TYR A 221 7.86 -24.32 -0.49
C TYR A 221 8.53 -25.71 -0.47
N LYS A 222 9.63 -25.83 0.29
CA LYS A 222 10.50 -27.03 0.28
C LYS A 222 10.22 -28.01 1.42
N TYR A 223 9.43 -27.62 2.42
CA TYR A 223 9.33 -28.32 3.70
C TYR A 223 7.89 -28.58 4.16
N LEU A 224 6.95 -28.64 3.22
CA LEU A 224 5.54 -28.88 3.54
C LEU A 224 5.34 -30.25 4.18
N VAL A 225 4.73 -30.28 5.38
CA VAL A 225 4.30 -31.53 5.99
C VAL A 225 3.17 -32.14 5.15
N ARG A 226 3.17 -33.48 5.00
CA ARG A 226 2.14 -34.15 4.21
C ARG A 226 0.78 -34.18 4.88
N GLU A 227 0.78 -34.30 6.22
CA GLU A 227 -0.42 -34.35 7.03
C GLU A 227 -0.10 -33.71 8.38
N ALA A 228 -0.81 -32.61 8.69
CA ALA A 228 -0.63 -31.87 9.93
C ALA A 228 -0.96 -32.75 11.16
N GLY A 229 -0.16 -32.67 12.21
CA GLY A 229 -0.30 -33.46 13.42
C GLY A 229 0.04 -34.94 13.29
N VAL A 230 0.46 -35.40 12.07
CA VAL A 230 0.81 -36.82 11.80
C VAL A 230 2.23 -36.94 11.25
N SER A 231 2.57 -36.12 10.30
CA SER A 231 3.89 -36.11 9.66
C SER A 231 4.91 -35.40 10.54
N TYR A 232 6.16 -35.93 10.54
CA TYR A 232 7.26 -35.29 11.25
C TYR A 232 7.75 -34.08 10.46
N PRO A 233 7.79 -32.87 11.05
CA PRO A 233 8.39 -31.70 10.45
C PRO A 233 9.89 -31.86 10.27
N ASP A 234 10.44 -31.37 9.16
CA ASP A 234 11.86 -31.52 8.78
C ASP A 234 12.86 -30.78 9.68
N ALA A 235 12.40 -29.82 10.47
CA ALA A 235 13.27 -28.96 11.30
C ALA A 235 13.44 -29.41 12.75
N LEU A 236 13.02 -30.59 13.13
CA LEU A 236 13.31 -31.11 14.46
C LEU A 236 14.78 -31.49 14.56
N PRO A 237 15.56 -31.02 15.57
CA PRO A 237 16.95 -31.38 15.77
C PRO A 237 17.16 -32.89 15.85
N ASP A 238 16.17 -33.60 16.33
CA ASP A 238 16.16 -35.06 16.53
C ASP A 238 15.35 -35.79 15.46
N TYR A 239 15.23 -35.24 14.22
CA TYR A 239 14.59 -35.98 13.13
C TYR A 239 15.28 -37.34 12.99
N PRO A 240 14.60 -38.46 13.31
CA PRO A 240 15.24 -39.76 13.34
C PRO A 240 15.71 -40.12 11.94
N ASP A 241 16.99 -40.42 11.78
CA ASP A 241 17.59 -40.96 10.53
C ASP A 241 16.84 -42.19 9.99
N SER A 242 16.06 -42.87 10.84
CA SER A 242 15.23 -44.01 10.49
C SER A 242 13.89 -43.67 9.83
N LEU A 243 13.46 -42.40 9.83
CA LEU A 243 12.22 -42.00 9.20
C LEU A 243 12.44 -41.70 7.72
N ASP A 244 11.49 -42.13 6.90
CA ASP A 244 11.48 -41.75 5.48
C ASP A 244 11.02 -40.28 5.36
N ARG A 245 11.96 -39.40 5.03
CA ARG A 245 11.69 -37.99 4.82
C ARG A 245 10.60 -37.78 3.77
N ASN A 246 10.63 -38.50 2.65
CA ASN A 246 9.64 -38.36 1.58
C ASN A 246 8.23 -38.79 1.98
N ALA A 247 8.11 -39.64 3.04
CA ALA A 247 6.81 -40.01 3.59
C ALA A 247 6.21 -38.90 4.47
N ASN A 248 7.02 -37.98 4.99
CA ASN A 248 6.61 -36.92 5.93
C ASN A 248 6.58 -35.52 5.31
N VAL A 249 7.52 -35.23 4.40
CA VAL A 249 7.71 -33.89 3.83
C VAL A 249 7.54 -33.93 2.31
N SER A 250 7.01 -32.86 1.77
CA SER A 250 6.85 -32.62 0.32
C SER A 250 7.35 -31.21 -0.04
N SER A 251 7.44 -30.94 -1.34
CA SER A 251 7.69 -29.62 -1.87
C SER A 251 6.66 -29.25 -2.93
N LYS A 252 6.35 -27.95 -3.02
CA LYS A 252 5.48 -27.37 -4.05
C LYS A 252 6.19 -26.16 -4.62
N ARG A 253 6.18 -25.98 -5.94
CA ARG A 253 6.81 -24.85 -6.63
C ARG A 253 5.82 -23.75 -6.86
N ASP A 254 6.35 -22.54 -7.01
CA ASP A 254 5.63 -21.37 -7.45
C ASP A 254 4.36 -21.08 -6.61
N VAL A 255 4.47 -21.22 -5.27
CA VAL A 255 3.31 -21.24 -4.35
C VAL A 255 2.66 -19.88 -4.16
N ASN A 256 3.36 -18.78 -4.44
CA ASN A 256 2.83 -17.43 -4.36
C ASN A 256 2.18 -16.97 -5.67
N ASP A 257 1.54 -17.91 -6.39
CA ASP A 257 0.69 -17.62 -7.52
C ASP A 257 -0.51 -16.75 -7.15
N GLU A 258 -1.01 -15.98 -8.11
CA GLU A 258 -2.16 -15.09 -7.92
C GLU A 258 -3.09 -15.11 -9.14
N GLU A 259 -4.36 -15.43 -8.92
CA GLU A 259 -5.42 -15.21 -9.89
C GLU A 259 -6.25 -14.00 -9.47
N THR A 260 -6.40 -13.02 -10.36
CA THR A 260 -7.19 -11.81 -10.06
C THR A 260 -8.21 -11.52 -11.15
N TRP A 261 -9.46 -11.35 -10.76
CA TRP A 261 -10.53 -10.75 -11.55
C TRP A 261 -10.75 -9.32 -11.08
N SER A 262 -10.74 -8.36 -11.98
CA SER A 262 -11.07 -6.97 -11.68
C SER A 262 -12.00 -6.39 -12.74
N GLY A 263 -12.88 -5.46 -12.34
CA GLY A 263 -13.78 -4.84 -13.29
C GLY A 263 -14.53 -3.65 -12.73
N ARG A 264 -15.09 -2.89 -13.66
CA ARG A 264 -15.90 -1.71 -13.35
C ARG A 264 -17.09 -1.62 -14.31
N LEU A 265 -18.25 -1.24 -13.79
CA LEU A 265 -19.42 -0.85 -14.55
C LEU A 265 -19.84 0.55 -14.14
N ALA A 266 -19.90 1.50 -15.06
CA ALA A 266 -20.27 2.88 -14.78
C ALA A 266 -21.36 3.37 -15.74
N LEU A 267 -22.36 4.05 -15.19
CA LEU A 267 -23.43 4.74 -15.93
C LEU A 267 -23.34 6.22 -15.60
N ARG A 268 -23.19 7.08 -16.64
CA ARG A 268 -23.11 8.54 -16.48
C ARG A 268 -24.23 9.22 -17.24
N TYR A 269 -24.90 10.12 -16.55
CA TYR A 269 -25.83 11.08 -17.13
C TYR A 269 -25.21 12.48 -17.11
N THR A 270 -25.14 13.14 -18.27
CA THR A 270 -24.66 14.50 -18.45
C THR A 270 -25.82 15.39 -18.93
N GLY A 271 -26.22 16.34 -18.09
CA GLY A 271 -27.22 17.36 -18.44
C GLY A 271 -26.62 18.76 -18.40
N ASP A 272 -27.44 19.76 -18.67
CA ASP A 272 -26.97 21.15 -18.78
C ASP A 272 -26.47 21.74 -17.44
N THR A 273 -26.97 21.23 -16.31
CA THR A 273 -26.60 21.67 -14.94
C THR A 273 -26.37 20.51 -13.97
N LEU A 274 -26.46 19.28 -14.46
CA LEU A 274 -26.34 18.08 -13.65
C LEU A 274 -25.49 17.04 -14.35
N ASP A 275 -24.43 16.57 -13.70
CA ASP A 275 -23.64 15.41 -14.08
C ASP A 275 -23.77 14.38 -12.95
N SER A 276 -24.03 13.13 -13.30
CA SER A 276 -24.16 12.06 -12.30
C SER A 276 -23.55 10.78 -12.83
N THR A 277 -22.68 10.17 -12.03
CA THR A 277 -22.03 8.90 -12.35
C THR A 277 -22.28 7.89 -11.24
N LEU A 278 -22.91 6.77 -11.59
CA LEU A 278 -23.04 5.59 -10.75
C LEU A 278 -22.01 4.56 -11.22
N SER A 279 -21.14 4.12 -10.34
CA SER A 279 -20.10 3.13 -10.62
C SER A 279 -20.17 1.97 -9.64
N TYR A 280 -19.95 0.76 -10.15
CA TYR A 280 -19.70 -0.44 -9.37
C TYR A 280 -18.33 -0.98 -9.73
N TYR A 281 -17.48 -1.19 -8.72
CA TYR A 281 -16.15 -1.79 -8.81
C TYR A 281 -16.13 -3.14 -8.15
N TYR A 282 -15.34 -4.04 -8.71
CA TYR A 282 -15.19 -5.40 -8.25
C TYR A 282 -13.74 -5.86 -8.43
N GLN A 283 -13.16 -6.47 -7.39
CA GLN A 283 -11.89 -7.18 -7.48
C GLN A 283 -11.96 -8.44 -6.59
N ASP A 284 -11.58 -9.59 -7.17
CA ASP A 284 -11.52 -10.89 -6.51
C ASP A 284 -10.14 -11.49 -6.76
N GLN A 285 -9.45 -11.87 -5.69
CA GLN A 285 -8.08 -12.38 -5.72
C GLN A 285 -8.01 -13.73 -5.01
N ASP A 286 -7.42 -14.74 -5.68
CA ASP A 286 -7.08 -16.03 -5.12
C ASP A 286 -5.55 -16.15 -5.10
N ILE A 287 -4.94 -16.23 -3.91
CA ILE A 287 -3.50 -16.13 -3.70
C ILE A 287 -3.02 -17.43 -3.05
N GLY A 288 -2.03 -18.10 -3.65
CA GLY A 288 -1.54 -19.39 -3.20
C GLY A 288 -0.71 -19.35 -1.93
N GLY A 289 0.10 -18.29 -1.72
CA GLY A 289 0.98 -18.19 -0.56
C GLY A 289 1.73 -16.88 -0.44
N ARG A 290 2.65 -16.78 0.53
CA ARG A 290 3.43 -15.57 0.79
C ARG A 290 4.66 -15.46 -0.11
N GLN A 291 5.03 -14.23 -0.43
CA GLN A 291 6.28 -13.85 -1.10
C GLN A 291 7.43 -13.74 -0.10
N ILE A 292 7.82 -14.85 0.50
CA ILE A 292 8.86 -14.89 1.55
C ILE A 292 9.90 -15.98 1.30
N ASN A 293 11.14 -15.75 1.77
CA ASN A 293 12.16 -16.77 1.89
C ASN A 293 12.75 -16.83 3.30
N ASN A 294 13.37 -17.98 3.62
CA ASN A 294 14.04 -18.18 4.90
C ASN A 294 15.57 -18.31 4.71
N GLN A 295 16.15 -17.61 3.73
CA GLN A 295 17.58 -17.72 3.40
C GLN A 295 18.47 -17.38 4.61
N HIS A 296 18.19 -16.30 5.29
CA HIS A 296 19.01 -15.79 6.39
C HIS A 296 18.80 -16.55 7.70
N GLY A 297 17.57 -16.96 7.99
CA GLY A 297 17.25 -17.70 9.21
C GLY A 297 17.52 -19.19 9.07
N PHE A 298 16.92 -19.85 8.11
CA PHE A 298 16.93 -21.29 7.96
C PHE A 298 17.94 -21.82 6.94
N GLY A 299 18.46 -20.96 6.03
CA GLY A 299 19.45 -21.31 5.02
C GLY A 299 18.86 -21.90 3.74
N THR A 300 17.66 -21.51 3.37
CA THR A 300 17.06 -21.82 2.06
C THR A 300 17.74 -21.05 0.93
N ASP A 301 17.42 -21.35 -0.32
CA ASP A 301 17.76 -20.51 -1.45
C ASP A 301 16.90 -19.22 -1.47
N LYS A 302 17.26 -18.27 -2.32
CA LYS A 302 16.68 -16.91 -2.40
C LYS A 302 15.17 -16.87 -2.66
N TYR A 303 14.63 -17.89 -3.30
CA TYR A 303 13.23 -17.99 -3.67
C TYR A 303 12.57 -19.22 -3.05
N ASP A 304 13.17 -19.76 -1.99
CA ASP A 304 12.66 -20.92 -1.27
C ASP A 304 12.15 -20.52 0.12
N SER A 305 10.96 -20.97 0.45
CA SER A 305 10.38 -20.86 1.79
C SER A 305 10.51 -22.17 2.58
N ALA A 306 10.72 -22.04 3.90
CA ALA A 306 10.80 -23.14 4.84
C ALA A 306 9.49 -23.43 5.59
N LEU A 307 8.39 -22.82 5.22
CA LEU A 307 7.07 -23.03 5.84
C LEU A 307 6.64 -24.51 5.74
N ARG A 308 5.94 -24.99 6.76
CA ARG A 308 5.45 -26.36 6.88
C ARG A 308 4.08 -26.58 6.27
N LEU A 309 3.29 -25.51 6.15
CA LEU A 309 1.92 -25.54 5.67
C LEU A 309 1.72 -24.49 4.58
N GLU A 310 0.82 -24.74 3.64
CA GLU A 310 0.44 -23.76 2.62
C GLU A 310 -0.36 -22.63 3.26
N GLU A 311 -0.25 -21.44 2.69
CA GLU A 311 -0.88 -20.24 3.20
C GLU A 311 -1.77 -19.55 2.16
N PRO A 312 -2.78 -20.25 1.61
CA PRO A 312 -3.71 -19.66 0.65
C PRO A 312 -4.52 -18.52 1.28
N ASN A 313 -4.90 -17.57 0.44
CA ASN A 313 -5.73 -16.43 0.84
C ASN A 313 -6.66 -16.02 -0.30
N LYS A 314 -7.90 -15.70 0.03
CA LYS A 314 -8.89 -15.16 -0.91
C LYS A 314 -9.35 -13.81 -0.42
N ARG A 315 -9.37 -12.83 -1.32
CA ARG A 315 -9.80 -11.46 -1.05
C ARG A 315 -10.82 -11.02 -2.07
N LYS A 316 -11.82 -10.33 -1.60
CA LYS A 316 -12.85 -9.74 -2.45
C LYS A 316 -13.10 -8.30 -2.02
N ASN A 317 -13.13 -7.39 -2.99
CA ASN A 317 -13.38 -5.96 -2.81
C ASN A 317 -14.52 -5.54 -3.73
N GLU A 318 -15.50 -4.85 -3.18
CA GLU A 318 -16.64 -4.29 -3.90
C GLU A 318 -16.84 -2.83 -3.49
N LEU A 319 -17.17 -1.96 -4.44
CA LEU A 319 -17.54 -0.59 -4.15
C LEU A 319 -18.68 -0.15 -5.07
N LEU A 320 -19.77 0.30 -4.49
CA LEU A 320 -20.81 1.06 -5.18
C LEU A 320 -20.63 2.54 -4.87
N ALA A 321 -20.33 3.35 -5.90
CA ALA A 321 -20.10 4.78 -5.78
C ALA A 321 -21.09 5.59 -6.61
N LEU A 322 -21.71 6.60 -6.02
CA LEU A 322 -22.56 7.56 -6.70
C LEU A 322 -21.99 8.97 -6.54
N GLU A 323 -21.59 9.58 -7.64
CA GLU A 323 -21.15 10.97 -7.73
C GLU A 323 -22.26 11.79 -8.41
N ILE A 324 -22.66 12.90 -7.82
CA ILE A 324 -23.60 13.87 -8.39
C ILE A 324 -22.96 15.24 -8.31
N VAL A 325 -22.81 15.90 -9.45
CA VAL A 325 -22.31 17.27 -9.57
C VAL A 325 -23.42 18.16 -10.14
N ALA A 326 -23.78 19.21 -9.44
CA ALA A 326 -24.82 20.13 -9.85
C ALA A 326 -24.33 21.59 -9.89
N ASP A 327 -24.46 22.24 -11.04
CA ASP A 327 -24.19 23.68 -11.19
C ASP A 327 -25.38 24.50 -10.67
N LEU A 328 -25.16 25.23 -9.58
CA LEU A 328 -26.13 26.13 -8.97
C LEU A 328 -25.99 27.58 -9.46
N GLY A 329 -25.06 27.85 -10.38
CA GLY A 329 -24.71 29.13 -10.95
C GLY A 329 -23.78 30.02 -10.10
N PHE A 330 -23.87 29.97 -8.77
CA PHE A 330 -22.95 30.64 -7.85
C PHE A 330 -21.92 29.66 -7.21
N ALA A 331 -22.25 28.39 -7.25
CA ALA A 331 -21.43 27.31 -6.71
C ALA A 331 -21.76 25.99 -7.42
N GLU A 332 -20.81 25.07 -7.43
CA GLU A 332 -20.99 23.68 -7.79
C GLU A 332 -21.27 22.88 -6.52
N LEU A 333 -22.33 22.09 -6.51
CA LEU A 333 -22.65 21.14 -5.45
C LEU A 333 -22.16 19.76 -5.89
N THR A 334 -21.29 19.14 -5.10
CA THR A 334 -20.92 17.73 -5.27
C THR A 334 -21.49 16.90 -4.13
N SER A 335 -22.11 15.77 -4.48
CA SER A 335 -22.48 14.71 -3.54
C SER A 335 -21.74 13.45 -3.94
N ALA A 336 -20.91 12.91 -3.03
CA ALA A 336 -20.21 11.66 -3.20
C ALA A 336 -20.69 10.67 -2.14
N THR A 337 -21.29 9.56 -2.60
CA THR A 337 -21.79 8.47 -1.75
C THR A 337 -21.05 7.20 -2.10
N GLY A 338 -20.52 6.51 -1.12
CA GLY A 338 -19.84 5.22 -1.27
C GLY A 338 -20.40 4.18 -0.33
N TYR A 339 -20.48 2.94 -0.80
CA TYR A 339 -20.68 1.75 0.02
C TYR A 339 -19.71 0.68 -0.46
N SER A 340 -18.81 0.27 0.39
CA SER A 340 -17.80 -0.76 0.08
C SER A 340 -17.92 -1.95 1.00
N GLU A 341 -17.64 -3.11 0.44
CA GLU A 341 -17.52 -4.38 1.14
C GLU A 341 -16.15 -5.01 0.84
N TYR A 342 -15.46 -5.44 1.89
CA TYR A 342 -14.25 -6.24 1.79
C TYR A 342 -14.46 -7.55 2.53
N SER A 343 -13.98 -8.64 1.95
CA SER A 343 -13.91 -9.93 2.65
C SER A 343 -12.59 -10.62 2.38
N GLU A 344 -12.08 -11.29 3.42
CA GLU A 344 -10.86 -12.08 3.37
C GLU A 344 -11.08 -13.42 4.04
N ASN A 345 -10.57 -14.50 3.40
CA ASN A 345 -10.52 -15.82 4.01
C ASN A 345 -9.16 -16.45 3.72
N GLY A 346 -8.41 -16.79 4.77
CA GLY A 346 -7.03 -17.23 4.64
C GLY A 346 -6.60 -18.28 5.64
N GLN A 347 -5.42 -18.85 5.38
CA GLN A 347 -4.74 -19.77 6.26
C GLN A 347 -3.27 -19.37 6.42
N ARG A 348 -2.71 -19.52 7.63
CA ARG A 348 -1.28 -19.30 7.92
C ARG A 348 -0.66 -20.46 8.67
N ASP A 349 0.63 -20.71 8.44
CA ASP A 349 1.45 -21.60 9.26
C ASP A 349 1.74 -20.93 10.61
N GLN A 350 1.19 -21.47 11.70
CA GLN A 350 1.35 -20.99 13.08
C GLN A 350 2.27 -21.87 13.91
N THR A 351 2.87 -22.88 13.32
CA THR A 351 3.65 -23.89 14.06
C THR A 351 4.70 -23.27 14.96
N ASP A 352 5.55 -22.37 14.38
CA ASP A 352 6.66 -21.79 15.16
C ASP A 352 6.21 -20.71 16.15
N LEU A 353 5.08 -20.04 15.90
CA LEU A 353 4.51 -19.10 16.85
C LEU A 353 4.04 -19.81 18.11
N LEU A 354 3.28 -20.88 17.96
CA LEU A 354 2.76 -21.64 19.11
C LEU A 354 3.86 -22.35 19.88
N LEU A 355 4.89 -22.86 19.19
CA LEU A 355 6.06 -23.44 19.86
C LEU A 355 6.80 -22.42 20.73
N GLU A 356 6.69 -21.13 20.45
CA GLU A 356 7.26 -20.07 21.25
C GLU A 356 6.36 -19.62 22.40
N LEU A 357 5.09 -19.41 22.13
CA LEU A 357 4.16 -18.82 23.09
C LEU A 357 3.83 -19.77 24.25
N GLU A 358 3.76 -21.07 23.99
CA GLU A 358 3.26 -22.03 24.94
C GLU A 358 4.23 -23.19 25.19
N THR A 359 4.22 -23.72 26.39
CA THR A 359 5.03 -24.88 26.79
C THR A 359 4.20 -26.17 26.67
N GLY A 360 4.79 -27.17 26.01
CA GLY A 360 4.19 -28.49 25.89
C GLY A 360 4.16 -29.00 24.45
N TYR A 361 3.94 -28.15 23.51
CA TYR A 361 3.92 -28.49 22.06
C TYR A 361 5.23 -29.11 21.60
N GLU A 362 6.37 -28.68 22.18
CA GLU A 362 7.70 -29.22 21.92
C GLU A 362 7.86 -30.71 22.24
N PHE A 363 6.97 -31.27 23.07
CA PHE A 363 6.97 -32.69 23.39
C PHE A 363 6.23 -33.56 22.38
N PHE A 364 5.45 -32.96 21.48
CA PHE A 364 4.73 -33.63 20.41
C PHE A 364 5.53 -33.63 19.12
N PRO A 365 6.22 -34.72 18.75
CA PRO A 365 7.18 -34.72 17.63
C PRO A 365 6.56 -34.45 16.25
N GLN A 366 5.26 -34.62 16.09
CA GLN A 366 4.51 -34.35 14.86
C GLN A 366 3.79 -33.00 14.90
N PHE A 367 4.14 -32.14 15.89
CA PHE A 367 3.45 -30.88 16.04
C PHE A 367 3.55 -30.01 14.78
N SER A 368 2.40 -29.57 14.29
CA SER A 368 2.25 -28.57 13.25
C SER A 368 0.88 -27.92 13.42
N ALA A 369 0.84 -26.61 13.28
CA ALA A 369 -0.34 -25.81 13.55
C ALA A 369 -0.58 -24.78 12.46
N PHE A 370 -1.83 -24.42 12.26
CA PHE A 370 -2.23 -23.38 11.31
C PHE A 370 -3.42 -22.58 11.83
N THR A 371 -3.50 -21.31 11.40
CA THR A 371 -4.72 -20.52 11.58
C THR A 371 -5.63 -20.66 10.38
N ARG A 372 -6.94 -20.46 10.61
CA ARG A 372 -7.90 -20.03 9.62
C ARG A 372 -8.45 -18.68 10.04
N GLU A 373 -8.48 -17.78 9.10
CA GLU A 373 -8.88 -16.40 9.30
C GLU A 373 -10.00 -16.04 8.35
N ASP A 374 -11.00 -15.36 8.87
CA ASP A 374 -12.13 -14.84 8.13
C ASP A 374 -12.34 -13.39 8.57
N GLY A 375 -12.36 -12.45 7.63
CA GLY A 375 -12.53 -11.02 7.88
C GLY A 375 -13.54 -10.42 6.93
N ASN A 376 -14.41 -9.54 7.46
CA ASN A 376 -15.38 -8.79 6.67
C ASN A 376 -15.38 -7.34 7.13
N GLU A 377 -15.32 -6.42 6.18
CA GLU A 377 -15.40 -4.98 6.41
C GLU A 377 -16.51 -4.37 5.55
N ASP A 378 -17.32 -3.54 6.15
CA ASP A 378 -18.36 -2.74 5.49
C ASP A 378 -18.11 -1.27 5.76
N THR A 379 -18.14 -0.43 4.72
CA THR A 379 -17.97 1.02 4.90
C THR A 379 -19.00 1.80 4.11
N PHE A 380 -19.75 2.66 4.79
CA PHE A 380 -20.58 3.65 4.15
C PHE A 380 -19.96 5.04 4.31
N THR A 381 -19.89 5.82 3.21
CA THR A 381 -19.40 7.20 3.24
C THR A 381 -20.33 8.14 2.50
N GLN A 382 -20.45 9.35 3.01
CA GLN A 382 -21.20 10.45 2.37
C GLN A 382 -20.46 11.76 2.52
N GLU A 383 -20.12 12.39 1.41
CA GLU A 383 -19.65 13.77 1.37
C GLU A 383 -20.64 14.67 0.62
N LEU A 384 -20.91 15.84 1.17
CA LEU A 384 -21.60 16.92 0.48
C LEU A 384 -20.73 18.17 0.55
N ARG A 385 -20.37 18.74 -0.60
CA ARG A 385 -19.56 19.95 -0.67
C ARG A 385 -20.08 20.95 -1.69
N LEU A 386 -19.83 22.21 -1.42
CA LEU A 386 -20.07 23.34 -2.30
C LEU A 386 -18.74 24.02 -2.65
N VAL A 387 -18.52 24.26 -3.92
CA VAL A 387 -17.34 24.93 -4.45
C VAL A 387 -17.77 26.17 -5.20
N SER A 388 -17.25 27.35 -4.83
CA SER A 388 -17.58 28.60 -5.53
C SER A 388 -17.16 28.59 -7.00
N THR A 389 -18.02 29.07 -7.90
CA THR A 389 -17.76 29.19 -9.35
C THR A 389 -17.45 30.63 -9.78
N SER A 390 -17.34 31.57 -8.82
CA SER A 390 -17.06 32.98 -9.11
C SER A 390 -15.64 33.18 -9.64
N GLU A 391 -15.51 33.95 -10.74
CA GLU A 391 -14.22 34.42 -11.29
C GLU A 391 -13.61 35.58 -10.47
N GLY A 392 -14.27 36.00 -9.38
CA GLY A 392 -13.81 37.08 -8.51
C GLY A 392 -12.57 36.70 -7.68
N PRO A 393 -12.02 37.66 -6.91
CA PRO A 393 -10.83 37.42 -6.09
C PRO A 393 -11.07 36.44 -4.92
N LEU A 394 -12.35 36.22 -4.56
CA LEU A 394 -12.74 35.33 -3.46
C LEU A 394 -13.16 33.96 -4.01
N SER A 395 -12.49 32.90 -3.57
CA SER A 395 -12.87 31.51 -3.77
C SER A 395 -13.16 30.85 -2.43
N TRP A 396 -14.07 29.88 -2.41
CA TRP A 396 -14.36 29.13 -1.18
C TRP A 396 -14.86 27.73 -1.48
N ILE A 397 -14.60 26.82 -0.55
CA ILE A 397 -15.11 25.45 -0.50
C ILE A 397 -15.70 25.25 0.91
N GLY A 398 -16.81 24.55 1.02
CA GLY A 398 -17.38 24.14 2.31
C GLY A 398 -18.11 22.83 2.17
N GLY A 399 -17.98 21.94 3.14
CA GLY A 399 -18.57 20.61 3.07
C GLY A 399 -18.80 19.95 4.42
N VAL A 400 -19.51 18.83 4.36
CA VAL A 400 -19.77 17.92 5.47
C VAL A 400 -19.44 16.51 5.03
N PHE A 401 -18.93 15.70 5.95
CA PHE A 401 -18.55 14.31 5.72
C PHE A 401 -19.12 13.42 6.83
N TYR A 402 -19.51 12.21 6.46
CA TYR A 402 -19.91 11.15 7.36
C TYR A 402 -19.36 9.82 6.87
N SER A 403 -18.86 9.01 7.80
CA SER A 403 -18.43 7.64 7.56
C SER A 403 -18.94 6.71 8.67
N ASP A 404 -19.33 5.49 8.31
CA ASP A 404 -19.69 4.38 9.20
C ASP A 404 -18.93 3.14 8.70
N PHE A 405 -17.99 2.66 9.49
CA PHE A 405 -17.12 1.52 9.22
C PHE A 405 -17.42 0.42 10.22
N GLU A 406 -17.58 -0.81 9.76
CA GLU A 406 -17.73 -2.00 10.58
C GLU A 406 -16.74 -3.08 10.13
N LEU A 407 -15.99 -3.65 11.09
CA LEU A 407 -15.08 -4.78 10.90
C LEU A 407 -15.53 -5.94 11.77
N ASN A 408 -15.58 -7.14 11.21
CA ASN A 408 -15.79 -8.39 11.95
C ASN A 408 -14.73 -9.40 11.53
N THR A 409 -14.00 -9.98 12.48
CA THR A 409 -12.98 -11.00 12.21
C THR A 409 -13.20 -12.26 13.06
N LEU A 410 -12.82 -13.40 12.50
CA LEU A 410 -12.68 -14.66 13.18
C LEU A 410 -11.28 -15.23 12.90
N SER A 411 -10.55 -15.56 13.96
CA SER A 411 -9.28 -16.29 13.87
C SER A 411 -9.39 -17.58 14.67
N GLN A 412 -9.04 -18.71 14.05
CA GLN A 412 -9.03 -20.01 14.71
C GLN A 412 -7.67 -20.68 14.48
N GLU A 413 -7.02 -21.09 15.56
CA GLU A 413 -5.78 -21.87 15.52
C GLU A 413 -6.09 -23.36 15.70
N PHE A 414 -5.56 -24.16 14.80
CA PHE A 414 -5.74 -25.62 14.76
C PHE A 414 -4.43 -26.31 15.10
N THR A 415 -4.48 -27.23 16.07
CA THR A 415 -3.35 -28.07 16.49
C THR A 415 -3.71 -29.55 16.34
N PRO A 416 -3.74 -30.10 15.11
CA PRO A 416 -4.22 -31.45 14.86
C PRO A 416 -3.50 -32.51 15.69
N ASN A 417 -4.31 -33.41 16.34
CA ASN A 417 -3.87 -34.49 17.21
C ASN A 417 -3.10 -34.06 18.48
N TRP A 418 -2.92 -32.77 18.73
CA TRP A 418 -2.25 -32.28 19.93
C TRP A 418 -3.03 -32.64 21.22
N GLU A 419 -4.33 -32.45 21.25
CA GLU A 419 -5.13 -32.68 22.44
C GLU A 419 -5.07 -34.15 22.89
N GLU A 420 -5.12 -35.11 21.96
CA GLU A 420 -4.99 -36.52 22.27
C GLU A 420 -3.63 -36.85 22.89
N PHE A 421 -2.57 -36.30 22.32
CA PHE A 421 -1.22 -36.41 22.88
C PHE A 421 -1.12 -35.76 24.27
N ALA A 422 -1.67 -34.56 24.47
CA ALA A 422 -1.61 -33.80 25.71
C ALA A 422 -2.36 -34.51 26.85
N ILE A 423 -3.54 -35.12 26.58
CA ILE A 423 -4.29 -35.92 27.55
C ILE A 423 -3.46 -37.08 28.11
N ASP A 424 -2.79 -37.82 27.23
CA ASP A 424 -1.92 -38.93 27.63
C ASP A 424 -0.65 -38.41 28.32
N PHE A 425 -0.02 -37.35 27.80
CA PHE A 425 1.21 -36.81 28.34
C PHE A 425 1.06 -36.17 29.73
N PHE A 426 0.03 -35.35 29.93
CA PHE A 426 -0.25 -34.72 31.22
C PHE A 426 -1.07 -35.59 32.16
N GLY A 427 -1.63 -36.69 31.68
CA GLY A 427 -2.43 -37.63 32.50
C GLY A 427 -3.72 -37.03 33.05
N THR A 428 -4.37 -36.15 32.31
CA THR A 428 -5.58 -35.43 32.73
C THR A 428 -6.80 -36.36 32.89
N GLY A 429 -6.81 -37.46 32.11
CA GLY A 429 -7.92 -38.45 32.11
C GLY A 429 -9.20 -37.92 31.47
N THR A 430 -9.16 -36.82 30.76
CA THR A 430 -10.26 -36.27 29.95
C THR A 430 -10.38 -37.02 28.64
N GLU A 431 -11.54 -36.95 27.98
CA GLU A 431 -11.70 -37.44 26.60
C GLU A 431 -11.38 -36.29 25.65
N PRO A 432 -10.72 -36.51 24.47
CA PRO A 432 -10.45 -35.47 23.50
C PRO A 432 -11.74 -34.88 22.95
N GLY A 433 -11.68 -33.62 22.61
CA GLY A 433 -12.78 -32.90 21.98
C GLY A 433 -13.05 -33.35 20.54
N ALA A 434 -14.10 -32.84 19.95
CA ALA A 434 -14.46 -33.13 18.56
C ALA A 434 -13.73 -32.21 17.55
N SER A 435 -12.93 -31.27 18.03
CA SER A 435 -12.26 -30.25 17.21
C SER A 435 -10.83 -30.01 17.69
N ASP A 436 -9.90 -29.89 16.75
CA ASP A 436 -8.49 -29.55 17.00
C ASP A 436 -8.25 -28.05 17.21
N VAL A 437 -9.29 -27.27 17.45
CA VAL A 437 -9.18 -25.82 17.68
C VAL A 437 -8.57 -25.58 19.05
N GLU A 438 -7.41 -24.94 19.06
CA GLU A 438 -6.70 -24.54 20.27
C GLU A 438 -7.09 -23.14 20.71
N TYR A 439 -7.24 -22.23 19.76
CA TYR A 439 -7.54 -20.83 19.97
C TYR A 439 -8.64 -20.39 19.02
N GLU A 440 -9.59 -19.62 19.54
CA GLU A 440 -10.62 -18.96 18.76
C GLU A 440 -10.77 -17.51 19.24
N GLU A 441 -10.66 -16.55 18.31
CA GLU A 441 -10.88 -15.14 18.60
C GLU A 441 -11.88 -14.57 17.59
N THR A 442 -12.88 -13.87 18.10
CA THR A 442 -13.71 -12.98 17.30
C THR A 442 -13.46 -11.54 17.73
N ARG A 443 -13.35 -10.64 16.77
CA ARG A 443 -13.28 -9.20 16.99
C ARG A 443 -14.36 -8.50 16.17
N SER A 444 -14.98 -7.50 16.77
CA SER A 444 -15.88 -6.58 16.11
C SER A 444 -15.44 -5.16 16.42
N GLN A 445 -15.37 -4.32 15.40
CA GLN A 445 -15.04 -2.90 15.56
C GLN A 445 -16.01 -2.06 14.75
N LYS A 446 -16.49 -0.97 15.31
CA LYS A 446 -17.36 0.00 14.64
C LYS A 446 -16.84 1.40 14.85
N VAL A 447 -16.53 2.11 13.73
CA VAL A 447 -16.04 3.49 13.74
C VAL A 447 -16.99 4.39 13.00
N GLU A 448 -17.53 5.39 13.69
CA GLU A 448 -18.35 6.46 13.10
C GLU A 448 -17.57 7.78 13.10
N GLU A 449 -17.43 8.44 11.94
CA GLU A 449 -16.83 9.76 11.82
C GLU A 449 -17.83 10.76 11.25
N SER A 450 -17.82 11.97 11.77
CA SER A 450 -18.55 13.13 11.22
C SER A 450 -17.62 14.34 11.17
N ALA A 451 -17.65 15.09 10.06
CA ALA A 451 -16.81 16.27 9.94
C ALA A 451 -17.51 17.42 9.20
N VAL A 452 -17.05 18.63 9.51
CA VAL A 452 -17.38 19.86 8.79
C VAL A 452 -16.05 20.51 8.38
N PHE A 453 -15.92 20.88 7.11
CA PHE A 453 -14.68 21.41 6.58
C PHE A 453 -14.91 22.56 5.59
N GLY A 454 -13.85 23.35 5.36
CA GLY A 454 -13.88 24.37 4.32
C GLY A 454 -12.56 25.09 4.16
N GLU A 455 -12.42 25.73 3.00
CA GLU A 455 -11.29 26.58 2.65
C GLU A 455 -11.79 27.90 2.06
N ILE A 456 -11.07 28.98 2.31
CA ILE A 456 -11.32 30.31 1.76
C ILE A 456 -10.02 30.79 1.13
N GLY A 457 -10.04 31.06 -0.17
CA GLY A 457 -8.96 31.65 -0.94
C GLY A 457 -9.27 33.11 -1.30
N TYR A 458 -8.27 33.97 -1.23
CA TYR A 458 -8.38 35.34 -1.66
C TYR A 458 -7.15 35.77 -2.48
N ARG A 459 -7.40 36.25 -3.70
CA ARG A 459 -6.38 36.77 -4.62
C ARG A 459 -6.25 38.28 -4.40
N PHE A 460 -5.14 38.69 -3.79
CA PHE A 460 -4.85 40.10 -3.49
C PHE A 460 -4.41 40.91 -4.71
N THR A 461 -3.64 40.25 -5.58
CA THR A 461 -3.24 40.72 -6.92
C THR A 461 -3.40 39.57 -7.90
N ASP A 462 -3.17 39.77 -9.18
CA ASP A 462 -3.20 38.69 -10.18
C ASP A 462 -2.13 37.62 -9.88
N GLU A 463 -1.03 38.06 -9.22
CA GLU A 463 0.11 37.19 -8.91
C GLU A 463 0.09 36.62 -7.49
N TRP A 464 -0.66 37.20 -6.53
CA TRP A 464 -0.59 36.81 -5.12
C TRP A 464 -1.92 36.32 -4.57
N GLN A 465 -1.90 35.06 -4.13
CA GLN A 465 -3.06 34.41 -3.49
C GLN A 465 -2.72 33.91 -2.09
N VAL A 466 -3.71 33.91 -1.21
CA VAL A 466 -3.68 33.28 0.12
C VAL A 466 -4.92 32.41 0.30
N THR A 467 -4.73 31.21 0.84
CA THR A 467 -5.81 30.27 1.17
C THR A 467 -5.69 29.86 2.64
N VAL A 468 -6.80 29.82 3.36
CA VAL A 468 -6.90 29.29 4.71
C VAL A 468 -8.01 28.24 4.75
N GLY A 469 -7.75 27.15 5.47
CA GLY A 469 -8.68 26.04 5.60
C GLY A 469 -8.79 25.57 7.03
N ALA A 470 -9.90 24.92 7.36
CA ALA A 470 -10.11 24.24 8.63
C ALA A 470 -11.05 23.04 8.44
N ARG A 471 -10.87 22.03 9.25
CA ARG A 471 -11.77 20.89 9.43
C ARG A 471 -11.97 20.66 10.91
N TRP A 472 -13.20 20.54 11.33
CA TRP A 472 -13.58 19.99 12.62
C TRP A 472 -14.13 18.59 12.41
N PHE A 473 -13.69 17.63 13.21
CA PHE A 473 -14.15 16.24 13.13
C PHE A 473 -14.51 15.72 14.53
N LYS A 474 -15.34 14.70 14.55
CA LYS A 474 -15.69 13.90 15.72
C LYS A 474 -15.76 12.45 15.29
N PHE A 475 -15.22 11.54 16.10
CA PHE A 475 -15.37 10.10 15.89
C PHE A 475 -15.84 9.41 17.17
N GLU A 476 -16.35 8.19 17.00
CA GLU A 476 -16.66 7.23 18.04
C GLU A 476 -16.21 5.85 17.51
N ASP A 477 -15.36 5.16 18.24
CA ASP A 477 -14.87 3.81 17.95
C ASP A 477 -15.28 2.87 19.09
N LYS A 478 -15.89 1.73 18.74
CA LYS A 478 -16.28 0.66 19.65
C LYS A 478 -15.65 -0.64 19.20
N ALA A 479 -14.87 -1.26 20.06
CA ALA A 479 -14.22 -2.53 19.82
C ALA A 479 -14.65 -3.57 20.84
N GLU A 480 -15.01 -4.76 20.35
CA GLU A 480 -15.38 -5.91 21.17
C GLU A 480 -14.55 -7.11 20.76
N SER A 481 -14.19 -7.98 21.70
CA SER A 481 -13.54 -9.25 21.43
C SER A 481 -14.06 -10.37 22.31
N PHE A 482 -13.99 -11.58 21.76
CA PHE A 482 -14.19 -12.82 22.51
C PHE A 482 -13.04 -13.75 22.17
N THR A 483 -12.32 -14.20 23.20
CA THR A 483 -11.18 -15.11 23.07
C THR A 483 -11.46 -16.38 23.87
N TYR A 484 -11.27 -17.54 23.25
CA TYR A 484 -11.51 -18.84 23.86
C TYR A 484 -10.44 -19.85 23.48
N PHE A 485 -10.03 -20.65 24.44
CA PHE A 485 -9.05 -21.72 24.32
C PHE A 485 -9.70 -23.08 24.54
N PRO A 486 -10.34 -23.70 23.54
CA PRO A 486 -11.15 -24.91 23.71
C PRO A 486 -10.42 -26.10 24.33
N ILE A 487 -9.15 -26.32 23.93
CA ILE A 487 -8.34 -27.44 24.46
C ILE A 487 -7.89 -27.13 25.90
N ALA A 488 -7.40 -25.92 26.14
CA ALA A 488 -6.96 -25.50 27.48
C ALA A 488 -8.12 -25.45 28.49
N ASP A 489 -9.33 -25.08 28.06
CA ASP A 489 -10.52 -25.16 28.92
C ASP A 489 -10.82 -26.62 29.29
N ARG A 490 -10.83 -27.54 28.33
CA ARG A 490 -11.08 -28.99 28.61
C ARG A 490 -10.03 -29.63 29.51
N LEU A 491 -8.73 -29.28 29.29
CA LEU A 491 -7.63 -29.86 30.04
C LEU A 491 -7.43 -29.22 31.43
N PHE A 492 -7.64 -27.90 31.55
CA PHE A 492 -7.22 -27.12 32.71
C PHE A 492 -8.31 -26.21 33.25
N GLY A 493 -9.48 -26.09 32.58
CA GLY A 493 -10.61 -25.25 33.01
C GLY A 493 -10.34 -23.76 32.77
N LEU A 494 -9.65 -23.40 31.70
CA LEU A 494 -9.40 -22.01 31.36
C LEU A 494 -10.70 -21.40 30.77
N PRO A 495 -11.28 -20.35 31.39
CA PRO A 495 -12.50 -19.74 30.87
C PRO A 495 -12.23 -18.91 29.61
N ALA A 496 -13.30 -18.64 28.83
CA ALA A 496 -13.25 -17.63 27.79
C ALA A 496 -13.05 -16.22 28.36
N PHE A 497 -12.54 -15.33 27.53
CA PHE A 497 -12.29 -13.92 27.83
C PHE A 497 -13.15 -13.06 26.92
N GLU A 498 -13.74 -12.02 27.46
CA GLU A 498 -14.50 -11.00 26.71
C GLU A 498 -13.87 -9.65 26.95
N GLY A 499 -13.69 -8.88 25.88
CA GLY A 499 -13.19 -7.51 25.91
C GLY A 499 -14.18 -6.57 25.22
N ALA A 500 -14.34 -5.36 25.77
CA ALA A 500 -15.12 -4.30 25.14
C ALA A 500 -14.59 -2.97 25.62
N ASN A 501 -14.20 -2.10 24.69
CA ASN A 501 -13.76 -0.73 24.97
C ASN A 501 -14.36 0.22 23.94
N ASP A 502 -14.39 1.49 24.29
CA ASP A 502 -14.77 2.58 23.43
C ASP A 502 -13.75 3.73 23.47
N SER A 503 -13.60 4.42 22.34
CA SER A 503 -12.80 5.64 22.20
C SER A 503 -13.64 6.68 21.48
N ASP A 504 -13.70 7.89 21.98
CA ASP A 504 -14.34 9.01 21.30
C ASP A 504 -13.54 10.29 21.50
N ASP A 505 -13.42 11.08 20.43
CA ASP A 505 -12.76 12.37 20.49
C ASP A 505 -13.29 13.32 19.42
N ASN A 506 -12.94 14.61 19.56
CA ASN A 506 -13.20 15.63 18.56
C ASN A 506 -12.08 16.65 18.55
N ASP A 507 -11.62 17.04 17.37
CA ASP A 507 -10.54 18.01 17.21
C ASP A 507 -10.71 18.85 15.96
N SER A 508 -9.81 19.80 15.76
CA SER A 508 -9.80 20.71 14.62
C SER A 508 -8.40 20.85 14.05
N ILE A 509 -8.27 20.70 12.74
CA ILE A 509 -7.04 20.87 12.00
C ILE A 509 -7.14 22.04 11.04
N PHE A 510 -6.01 22.62 10.68
CA PHE A 510 -5.91 23.86 9.93
C PHE A 510 -4.96 23.74 8.74
N LYS A 511 -5.18 24.64 7.77
CA LYS A 511 -4.28 24.81 6.61
C LYS A 511 -4.11 26.30 6.32
N PHE A 512 -2.88 26.68 6.05
CA PHE A 512 -2.53 27.98 5.49
C PHE A 512 -1.66 27.75 4.26
N ASN A 513 -2.02 28.41 3.15
CA ASN A 513 -1.24 28.37 1.94
C ASN A 513 -1.14 29.77 1.34
N THR A 514 0.02 30.12 0.77
CA THR A 514 0.17 31.32 -0.04
C THR A 514 1.03 31.03 -1.26
N SER A 515 0.64 31.54 -2.40
CA SER A 515 1.39 31.44 -3.66
C SER A 515 1.64 32.80 -4.27
N TYR A 516 2.76 32.90 -4.99
CA TYR A 516 3.16 34.07 -5.73
C TYR A 516 3.73 33.69 -7.10
N ASP A 517 3.11 34.23 -8.16
CA ASP A 517 3.57 34.06 -9.53
C ASP A 517 4.67 35.12 -9.83
N PHE A 518 5.91 34.66 -9.83
CA PHE A 518 7.07 35.56 -10.16
C PHE A 518 7.07 35.92 -11.61
N THR A 519 6.62 35.04 -12.47
CA THR A 519 6.37 35.18 -13.90
C THR A 519 5.20 34.28 -14.28
N ASP A 520 4.71 34.38 -15.51
CA ASP A 520 3.66 33.46 -16.04
C ASP A 520 4.10 32.00 -16.00
N ASP A 521 5.42 31.73 -15.95
CA ASP A 521 6.01 30.37 -16.01
C ASP A 521 6.61 29.91 -14.65
N ILE A 522 6.63 30.74 -13.62
CA ILE A 522 7.28 30.42 -12.34
C ILE A 522 6.41 30.84 -11.17
N MET A 523 5.88 29.89 -10.46
CA MET A 523 5.14 30.07 -9.21
C MET A 523 5.93 29.54 -8.03
N GLY A 524 6.00 30.31 -6.94
CA GLY A 524 6.49 29.84 -5.63
C GLY A 524 5.35 29.79 -4.63
N PHE A 525 5.40 28.81 -3.71
CA PHE A 525 4.38 28.66 -2.69
C PHE A 525 4.96 28.29 -1.32
N LEU A 526 4.22 28.66 -0.28
CA LEU A 526 4.47 28.25 1.10
C LEU A 526 3.16 27.64 1.65
N THR A 527 3.26 26.44 2.23
CA THR A 527 2.15 25.72 2.84
C THR A 527 2.48 25.38 4.30
N VAL A 528 1.52 25.61 5.18
CA VAL A 528 1.46 25.00 6.52
C VAL A 528 0.16 24.20 6.55
N SER A 529 0.24 22.89 6.71
CA SER A 529 -0.94 22.02 6.64
C SER A 529 -0.87 20.92 7.69
N GLU A 530 -2.03 20.58 8.23
CA GLU A 530 -2.19 19.52 9.22
C GLU A 530 -2.92 18.31 8.62
N GLY A 531 -2.56 17.12 9.10
CA GLY A 531 -3.22 15.85 8.86
C GLY A 531 -3.46 15.13 10.16
N TYR A 532 -4.35 14.15 10.16
CA TYR A 532 -4.68 13.37 11.33
C TYR A 532 -5.04 11.93 10.95
N ARG A 533 -4.93 11.04 11.93
CA ARG A 533 -5.49 9.70 11.91
C ARG A 533 -6.34 9.54 13.17
N LEU A 534 -7.49 8.88 13.06
CA LEU A 534 -8.40 8.68 14.18
C LEU A 534 -7.73 7.85 15.28
N GLY A 535 -8.10 8.13 16.51
CA GLY A 535 -7.82 7.26 17.64
C GLY A 535 -8.52 5.91 17.49
N GLU A 536 -8.25 4.98 18.39
CA GLU A 536 -8.72 3.59 18.29
C GLU A 536 -9.02 3.03 19.68
N ALA A 537 -10.04 2.21 19.79
CA ALA A 537 -10.32 1.40 20.96
C ALA A 537 -9.60 0.05 20.87
N ASN A 538 -8.85 -0.34 21.89
CA ASN A 538 -8.24 -1.67 21.95
C ASN A 538 -9.29 -2.71 22.37
N ALA A 539 -9.47 -3.76 21.56
CA ALA A 539 -10.44 -4.83 21.81
C ALA A 539 -9.97 -5.81 22.90
N VAL A 540 -9.61 -5.29 24.08
CA VAL A 540 -9.10 -6.05 25.20
C VAL A 540 -9.84 -5.63 26.48
N GLY A 541 -10.41 -6.59 27.19
CA GLY A 541 -11.17 -6.29 28.41
C GLY A 541 -10.30 -5.66 29.51
N PRO A 542 -10.86 -4.79 30.36
CA PRO A 542 -10.16 -4.16 31.45
C PRO A 542 -9.67 -5.16 32.51
N CYS A 543 -8.50 -4.90 33.07
CA CYS A 543 -7.97 -5.73 34.13
C CYS A 543 -8.79 -5.65 35.42
N PRO A 544 -9.05 -6.80 36.11
CA PRO A 544 -9.73 -6.80 37.39
C PRO A 544 -8.86 -6.11 38.46
N ASN A 545 -9.53 -5.46 39.42
CA ASN A 545 -8.85 -4.84 40.56
C ASN A 545 -9.14 -5.66 41.86
N PRO A 546 -8.14 -6.25 42.54
CA PRO A 546 -6.68 -6.08 42.28
C PRO A 546 -6.20 -6.84 41.03
N LEU A 547 -5.11 -6.35 40.44
CA LEU A 547 -4.47 -7.01 39.31
C LEU A 547 -4.15 -8.48 39.64
N PRO A 548 -4.34 -9.39 38.67
CA PRO A 548 -3.97 -10.78 38.85
C PRO A 548 -2.45 -10.95 39.06
N PRO A 549 -2.04 -11.98 39.82
CA PRO A 549 -0.61 -12.18 40.11
C PRO A 549 0.17 -12.81 38.93
N THR A 550 -0.53 -13.19 37.87
CA THR A 550 0.04 -13.76 36.64
C THR A 550 -0.46 -12.98 35.45
N GLN A 551 0.28 -13.04 34.36
CA GLN A 551 -0.13 -12.48 33.07
C GLN A 551 -1.55 -12.94 32.73
N ILE A 552 -2.41 -11.99 32.42
CA ILE A 552 -3.80 -12.24 32.06
C ILE A 552 -4.13 -11.40 30.83
N VAL A 553 -5.04 -11.92 30.03
CA VAL A 553 -5.64 -11.31 28.86
C VAL A 553 -6.52 -10.14 29.32
N CYS A 554 -5.90 -8.99 29.67
CA CYS A 554 -6.59 -7.76 30.07
C CYS A 554 -5.75 -6.52 29.87
N ALA A 555 -6.38 -5.37 29.67
CA ALA A 555 -5.76 -4.06 29.50
C ALA A 555 -5.74 -3.26 30.82
N LEU A 556 -4.68 -2.49 31.02
CA LEU A 556 -4.64 -1.41 32.02
C LEU A 556 -5.47 -0.21 31.52
N PRO A 557 -5.89 0.72 32.40
CA PRO A 557 -6.72 1.85 31.98
C PRO A 557 -6.11 2.76 30.90
N ASP A 558 -4.79 2.82 30.79
CA ASP A 558 -4.04 3.55 29.75
C ASP A 558 -3.76 2.72 28.48
N GLU A 559 -4.18 1.46 28.48
CA GLU A 559 -4.10 0.53 27.37
C GLU A 559 -5.47 0.27 26.72
N GLU A 560 -6.56 0.84 27.21
CA GLU A 560 -7.93 0.59 26.73
C GLU A 560 -8.19 1.28 25.40
N ALA A 561 -7.59 2.46 25.15
CA ALA A 561 -7.78 3.25 23.94
C ALA A 561 -6.55 4.12 23.62
N VAL A 562 -6.46 4.55 22.36
CA VAL A 562 -5.45 5.50 21.89
C VAL A 562 -6.10 6.76 21.32
N GLU A 563 -5.43 7.89 21.52
CA GLU A 563 -5.85 9.20 20.99
C GLU A 563 -5.48 9.32 19.51
N SER A 564 -6.11 10.29 18.82
CA SER A 564 -5.75 10.66 17.45
C SER A 564 -4.30 11.15 17.37
N ASP A 565 -3.56 10.71 16.34
CA ASP A 565 -2.26 11.27 16.04
C ASP A 565 -2.35 12.33 14.93
N THR A 566 -1.46 13.33 14.98
CA THR A 566 -1.49 14.48 14.08
C THR A 566 -0.13 14.77 13.47
N SER A 567 -0.14 15.34 12.26
CA SER A 567 1.07 15.83 11.61
C SER A 567 0.93 17.28 11.19
N THR A 568 1.96 18.09 11.38
CA THR A 568 2.05 19.46 10.90
C THR A 568 3.21 19.61 9.93
N ASN A 569 2.91 20.00 8.69
CA ASN A 569 3.90 20.19 7.62
C ASN A 569 4.16 21.67 7.36
N TYR A 570 5.42 22.02 7.24
CA TYR A 570 5.91 23.32 6.76
C TYR A 570 6.65 23.10 5.45
N GLU A 571 6.15 23.66 4.37
CA GLU A 571 6.66 23.41 3.03
C GLU A 571 6.87 24.69 2.24
N LEU A 572 8.00 24.76 1.53
CA LEU A 572 8.29 25.79 0.53
C LEU A 572 8.56 25.09 -0.81
N GLY A 573 7.79 25.44 -1.84
CA GLY A 573 7.91 24.82 -3.15
C GLY A 573 7.92 25.82 -4.30
N VAL A 574 8.31 25.31 -5.46
CA VAL A 574 8.34 26.04 -6.73
C VAL A 574 7.85 25.14 -7.86
N HIS A 575 6.96 25.67 -8.67
CA HIS A 575 6.60 25.11 -9.97
C HIS A 575 7.18 26.00 -11.07
N SER A 576 7.80 25.40 -12.07
CA SER A 576 8.42 26.18 -13.14
C SER A 576 8.36 25.45 -14.48
N GLU A 577 8.07 26.24 -15.52
CA GLU A 577 8.07 25.85 -16.92
C GLU A 577 9.05 26.74 -17.68
N PHE A 578 10.01 26.15 -18.37
CA PHE A 578 11.00 26.88 -19.14
C PHE A 578 10.79 26.67 -20.66
N GLY A 579 10.07 27.61 -21.26
CA GLY A 579 9.57 27.46 -22.61
C GLY A 579 8.77 26.16 -22.76
N ASP A 580 8.24 25.84 -23.89
CA ASP A 580 7.37 24.67 -24.10
C ASP A 580 8.11 23.32 -23.96
N SER A 581 9.23 23.23 -23.23
CA SER A 581 10.10 22.04 -23.27
C SER A 581 10.60 21.50 -21.95
N LEU A 582 10.67 22.29 -20.88
CA LEU A 582 11.21 21.82 -19.59
C LEU A 582 10.29 22.20 -18.44
N LEU A 583 9.76 21.20 -17.77
CA LEU A 583 9.12 21.33 -16.46
C LEU A 583 10.15 20.99 -15.37
N LEU A 584 10.22 21.82 -14.34
CA LEU A 584 11.06 21.59 -13.17
C LEU A 584 10.33 22.07 -11.92
N ASN A 585 9.90 21.10 -11.09
CA ASN A 585 9.21 21.34 -9.83
C ASN A 585 10.07 20.85 -8.68
N GLY A 586 9.96 21.52 -7.53
CA GLY A 586 10.70 21.10 -6.35
C GLY A 586 10.15 21.68 -5.08
N SER A 587 10.38 21.01 -3.97
CA SER A 587 10.02 21.48 -2.63
C SER A 587 11.05 21.09 -1.58
N ILE A 588 11.06 21.83 -0.49
CA ILE A 588 11.67 21.48 0.77
C ILE A 588 10.57 21.43 1.82
N PHE A 589 10.62 20.45 2.69
CA PHE A 589 9.59 20.24 3.70
C PHE A 589 10.18 19.89 5.07
N TYR A 590 9.39 20.17 6.11
CA TYR A 590 9.62 19.75 7.49
C TYR A 590 8.28 19.38 8.10
N ILE A 591 8.16 18.16 8.62
CA ILE A 591 6.94 17.62 9.24
C ILE A 591 7.24 17.31 10.70
N GLU A 592 6.35 17.76 11.59
CA GLU A 592 6.24 17.33 12.97
C GLU A 592 5.09 16.33 13.06
N TRP A 593 5.30 15.17 13.66
CA TRP A 593 4.31 14.12 13.87
C TRP A 593 4.20 13.82 15.34
N ASP A 594 3.05 14.09 15.92
CA ASP A 594 2.79 14.02 17.36
C ASP A 594 1.81 12.89 17.69
N ASP A 595 1.94 12.36 18.93
CA ASP A 595 1.10 11.32 19.52
C ASP A 595 1.01 10.05 18.67
N ILE A 596 2.13 9.65 18.06
CA ILE A 596 2.26 8.59 17.08
C ILE A 596 1.55 7.31 17.53
N ARG A 597 0.54 6.84 16.79
CA ARG A 597 -0.12 5.56 17.05
C ARG A 597 0.75 4.40 16.61
N LEU A 598 0.98 3.46 17.51
CA LEU A 598 1.94 2.37 17.39
C LEU A 598 1.33 1.04 17.84
N PRO A 599 1.61 -0.07 17.14
CA PRO A 599 1.33 -1.40 17.65
C PRO A 599 2.34 -1.76 18.75
N THR A 600 1.85 -2.28 19.87
CA THR A 600 2.66 -2.78 20.98
C THR A 600 1.98 -3.97 21.63
N VAL A 601 2.47 -4.40 22.78
CA VAL A 601 1.87 -5.43 23.63
C VAL A 601 1.53 -4.86 24.99
N THR A 602 0.49 -5.36 25.63
CA THR A 602 0.11 -4.95 26.99
C THR A 602 1.26 -5.14 27.98
N GLU A 603 1.41 -4.22 28.94
CA GLU A 603 2.47 -4.27 29.96
C GLU A 603 2.40 -5.55 30.83
N ASN A 604 1.20 -6.02 31.10
CA ASN A 604 0.94 -7.20 31.95
C ASN A 604 0.61 -8.48 31.15
N GLY A 605 0.74 -8.45 29.83
CA GLY A 605 0.37 -9.56 28.96
C GLY A 605 1.11 -9.60 27.64
N SER A 606 0.70 -10.51 26.77
CA SER A 606 1.22 -10.65 25.41
C SER A 606 0.18 -10.27 24.35
N LEU A 607 -0.84 -9.51 24.73
CA LEU A 607 -1.89 -9.09 23.81
C LEU A 607 -1.40 -7.93 22.96
N GLN A 608 -1.67 -8.01 21.67
CA GLN A 608 -1.42 -6.90 20.77
C GLN A 608 -2.44 -5.80 21.00
N ILE A 609 -1.95 -4.60 21.20
CA ILE A 609 -2.72 -3.38 21.36
C ILE A 609 -2.07 -2.26 20.55
N SER A 610 -2.80 -1.18 20.35
CA SER A 610 -2.22 0.11 19.93
C SER A 610 -1.97 1.00 21.15
N THR A 611 -0.96 1.86 21.08
CA THR A 611 -0.66 2.92 22.08
C THR A 611 -0.21 4.18 21.37
N ASN A 612 -0.27 5.32 22.06
CA ASN A 612 0.36 6.54 21.58
C ASN A 612 1.84 6.58 21.98
N GLY A 613 2.71 6.73 20.99
CA GLY A 613 4.12 7.10 21.18
C GLY A 613 4.26 8.58 21.44
N LYS A 614 5.51 9.08 21.39
CA LYS A 614 5.80 10.51 21.46
C LYS A 614 5.73 11.15 20.09
N SER A 615 6.78 11.80 19.65
CA SER A 615 6.84 12.52 18.40
C SER A 615 7.98 12.07 17.51
N ALA A 616 7.83 12.32 16.23
CA ALA A 616 8.85 12.14 15.21
C ALA A 616 8.91 13.37 14.31
N THR A 617 10.00 13.52 13.59
CA THR A 617 10.14 14.54 12.56
C THR A 617 10.53 13.91 11.24
N SER A 618 10.08 14.52 10.15
CA SER A 618 10.55 14.18 8.81
C SER A 618 10.89 15.45 8.03
N SER A 619 12.08 15.49 7.46
CA SER A 619 12.51 16.62 6.65
C SER A 619 13.13 16.16 5.34
N GLY A 620 13.04 17.00 4.29
CA GLY A 620 13.59 16.58 3.03
C GLY A 620 13.47 17.56 1.88
N VAL A 621 13.91 17.04 0.71
CA VAL A 621 13.86 17.75 -0.56
C VAL A 621 13.28 16.80 -1.60
N GLU A 622 12.32 17.28 -2.39
CA GLU A 622 11.72 16.57 -3.51
C GLU A 622 11.91 17.38 -4.80
N LEU A 623 12.27 16.69 -5.87
CA LEU A 623 12.49 17.28 -7.19
C LEU A 623 11.83 16.41 -8.26
N GLU A 624 11.17 17.04 -9.22
CA GLU A 624 10.60 16.42 -10.42
C GLU A 624 10.94 17.21 -11.66
N SER A 625 11.23 16.54 -12.75
CA SER A 625 11.48 17.21 -14.03
C SER A 625 11.04 16.36 -15.20
N THR A 626 10.50 17.04 -16.23
CA THR A 626 10.23 16.47 -17.55
C THR A 626 10.84 17.41 -18.59
N TRP A 627 11.73 16.88 -19.43
CA TRP A 627 12.43 17.65 -20.44
C TRP A 627 12.23 17.05 -21.83
N PHE A 628 11.51 17.75 -22.68
CA PHE A 628 11.36 17.44 -24.10
C PHE A 628 12.57 18.01 -24.86
N ILE A 629 13.54 17.16 -25.17
CA ILE A 629 14.73 17.52 -25.94
C ILE A 629 14.35 17.80 -27.40
N THR A 630 13.44 16.98 -27.93
CA THR A 630 12.76 17.15 -29.21
C THR A 630 11.31 16.67 -29.07
N PRO A 631 10.40 16.94 -30.04
CA PRO A 631 9.04 16.37 -29.99
C PRO A 631 8.98 14.86 -29.82
N ASP A 632 9.99 14.14 -30.32
CA ASP A 632 10.06 12.69 -30.30
C ASP A 632 10.93 12.15 -29.17
N TRP A 633 11.57 13.00 -28.36
CA TRP A 633 12.49 12.57 -27.31
C TRP A 633 12.32 13.37 -26.03
N TYR A 634 11.95 12.69 -24.94
CA TYR A 634 11.93 13.30 -23.62
C TYR A 634 12.73 12.51 -22.59
N LEU A 635 13.15 13.22 -21.55
CA LEU A 635 13.68 12.70 -20.30
C LEU A 635 12.71 13.06 -19.19
N GLN A 636 12.49 12.14 -18.27
CA GLN A 636 11.73 12.36 -17.04
C GLN A 636 12.58 11.90 -15.86
N GLY A 637 12.56 12.64 -14.77
CA GLY A 637 13.28 12.26 -13.57
C GLY A 637 12.62 12.79 -12.32
N SER A 638 12.74 12.01 -11.25
CA SER A 638 12.37 12.42 -9.90
C SER A 638 13.44 12.02 -8.88
N TYR A 639 13.53 12.77 -7.79
CA TYR A 639 14.45 12.50 -6.71
C TYR A 639 13.86 13.01 -5.39
N ALA A 640 14.01 12.18 -4.35
CA ALA A 640 13.69 12.55 -2.97
C ALA A 640 14.87 12.26 -2.05
N TYR A 641 15.14 13.21 -1.16
CA TYR A 641 15.96 13.04 0.04
C TYR A 641 15.03 13.19 1.23
N ILE A 642 15.01 12.19 2.13
CA ILE A 642 14.12 12.15 3.29
C ILE A 642 14.92 11.72 4.52
N ASP A 643 14.84 12.51 5.56
CA ASP A 643 15.38 12.22 6.88
C ASP A 643 14.23 12.21 7.89
N ALA A 644 13.84 10.98 8.30
CA ALA A 644 12.71 10.73 9.19
C ALA A 644 13.22 10.01 10.44
N GLU A 645 13.01 10.61 11.62
CA GLU A 645 13.55 10.12 12.89
C GLU A 645 12.63 10.45 14.07
N LEU A 646 12.74 9.69 15.16
CA LEU A 646 12.12 10.06 16.42
C LEU A 646 12.72 11.38 16.94
N SER A 647 11.90 12.25 17.49
CA SER A 647 12.31 13.50 18.12
C SER A 647 12.24 13.47 19.65
N ASP A 648 11.74 12.35 20.21
CA ASP A 648 11.65 12.10 21.65
C ASP A 648 11.91 10.63 21.97
N GLU A 649 12.21 10.34 23.25
CA GLU A 649 12.26 8.96 23.76
C GLU A 649 10.85 8.35 23.75
N ALA A 650 10.70 7.20 23.10
CA ALA A 650 9.44 6.48 22.96
C ALA A 650 9.54 5.09 23.61
N PRO A 651 9.10 4.95 24.86
CA PRO A 651 9.18 3.69 25.59
C PRO A 651 8.37 2.58 24.93
N GLY A 652 8.98 1.38 24.80
CA GLY A 652 8.32 0.19 24.29
C GLY A 652 7.98 0.17 22.80
N ILE A 653 8.34 1.22 22.05
CA ILE A 653 7.97 1.41 20.62
C ILE A 653 8.49 0.31 19.68
N VAL A 654 9.57 -0.38 20.06
CA VAL A 654 10.24 -1.38 19.23
C VAL A 654 10.01 -2.77 19.81
N ASP A 655 8.80 -3.30 19.69
CA ASP A 655 8.40 -4.61 20.24
C ASP A 655 8.79 -4.75 21.72
N GLY A 656 8.50 -3.74 22.54
CA GLY A 656 8.81 -3.67 23.96
C GLY A 656 10.18 -3.07 24.33
N GLU A 657 11.07 -2.79 23.37
CA GLU A 657 12.28 -1.96 23.59
C GLU A 657 12.01 -0.48 23.35
N ASP A 658 12.77 0.38 24.03
CA ASP A 658 12.64 1.82 23.89
C ASP A 658 13.29 2.33 22.61
N GLY A 659 12.62 3.27 21.94
CA GLY A 659 13.19 4.12 20.89
C GLY A 659 13.74 5.41 21.50
N PHE A 660 14.72 6.03 20.85
CA PHE A 660 15.38 7.23 21.34
C PHE A 660 15.38 8.34 20.29
N ASP A 661 15.51 9.58 20.77
CA ASP A 661 15.73 10.75 19.90
C ASP A 661 16.86 10.50 18.89
N GLY A 662 16.60 10.77 17.61
CA GLY A 662 17.48 10.50 16.47
C GLY A 662 17.45 9.07 15.93
N ASP A 663 16.62 8.18 16.47
CA ASP A 663 16.41 6.86 15.87
C ASP A 663 15.58 6.97 14.59
N ARG A 664 16.13 6.49 13.48
CA ARG A 664 15.46 6.55 12.16
C ARG A 664 14.19 5.72 12.12
N LEU A 665 13.17 6.28 11.49
CA LEU A 665 11.92 5.59 11.21
C LEU A 665 12.11 4.48 10.15
N PRO A 666 11.39 3.35 10.26
CA PRO A 666 11.57 2.21 9.37
C PRO A 666 10.89 2.40 7.99
N GLY A 667 11.33 1.61 7.00
CA GLY A 667 10.70 1.53 5.69
C GLY A 667 11.00 2.70 4.75
N THR A 668 11.72 3.72 5.18
CA THR A 668 12.00 4.92 4.39
C THR A 668 13.45 4.96 3.93
N PRO A 669 13.71 4.93 2.62
CA PRO A 669 15.03 5.17 2.08
C PRO A 669 15.40 6.66 2.23
N GLU A 670 16.63 6.95 2.61
CA GLU A 670 17.16 8.32 2.68
C GLU A 670 17.23 8.97 1.29
N HIS A 671 17.52 8.17 0.27
CA HIS A 671 17.60 8.59 -1.12
C HIS A 671 16.75 7.70 -1.99
N GLN A 672 15.86 8.29 -2.76
CA GLN A 672 15.05 7.62 -3.78
C GLN A 672 15.15 8.41 -5.09
N GLY A 673 15.23 7.71 -6.21
CA GLY A 673 15.31 8.36 -7.51
C GLY A 673 14.77 7.52 -8.64
N PHE A 674 14.22 8.21 -9.62
CA PHE A 674 13.72 7.68 -10.87
C PHE A 674 14.27 8.48 -12.04
N LEU A 675 14.66 7.80 -13.11
CA LEU A 675 15.06 8.42 -14.36
C LEU A 675 14.53 7.60 -15.52
N ALA A 676 13.86 8.25 -16.46
CA ALA A 676 13.32 7.63 -17.66
C ALA A 676 13.62 8.41 -18.91
N THR A 677 13.60 7.73 -20.06
CA THR A 677 13.67 8.32 -21.39
C THR A 677 12.76 7.58 -22.34
N ASN A 678 12.11 8.32 -23.23
CA ASN A 678 11.37 7.78 -24.33
C ASN A 678 11.82 8.43 -25.65
N TYR A 679 12.00 7.63 -26.67
CA TYR A 679 12.26 8.09 -28.04
C TYR A 679 11.29 7.43 -29.01
N THR A 680 10.53 8.25 -29.73
CA THR A 680 9.59 7.82 -30.75
C THR A 680 10.23 7.86 -32.14
N PHE A 681 10.30 6.72 -32.80
CA PHE A 681 10.78 6.58 -34.18
C PHE A 681 9.59 6.54 -35.16
N PRO A 682 9.29 7.61 -35.89
CA PRO A 682 8.28 7.58 -36.95
C PRO A 682 8.77 6.73 -38.13
N LEU A 683 7.90 5.86 -38.65
CA LEU A 683 8.19 5.00 -39.81
C LEU A 683 7.49 5.53 -41.07
N ASN A 684 8.01 5.16 -42.26
CA ASN A 684 7.53 5.67 -43.54
C ASN A 684 6.11 5.22 -43.92
N ASP A 685 5.56 4.24 -43.23
CA ASP A 685 4.23 3.68 -43.49
C ASP A 685 3.13 4.23 -42.55
N GLY A 686 3.47 5.30 -41.80
CA GLY A 686 2.57 5.94 -40.84
C GLY A 686 2.53 5.26 -39.47
N SER A 687 3.31 4.19 -39.26
CA SER A 687 3.50 3.59 -37.93
C SER A 687 4.64 4.26 -37.18
N SER A 688 4.78 4.01 -35.86
CA SER A 688 5.90 4.45 -35.05
C SER A 688 6.38 3.33 -34.14
N ILE A 689 7.60 3.49 -33.63
CA ILE A 689 8.15 2.65 -32.57
C ILE A 689 8.60 3.55 -31.44
N ASP A 690 8.04 3.36 -30.27
CA ASP A 690 8.48 3.98 -29.03
C ASP A 690 9.51 3.08 -28.33
N LEU A 691 10.65 3.63 -28.02
CA LEU A 691 11.65 2.98 -27.17
C LEU A 691 11.68 3.69 -25.82
N TYR A 692 11.25 3.00 -24.80
CA TYR A 692 11.23 3.50 -23.43
C TYR A 692 12.25 2.74 -22.59
N TYR A 693 12.97 3.46 -21.71
CA TYR A 693 13.86 2.90 -20.70
C TYR A 693 13.73 3.70 -19.42
N SER A 694 13.64 3.01 -18.29
CA SER A 694 13.70 3.65 -16.97
C SER A 694 14.57 2.87 -15.99
N VAL A 695 15.05 3.59 -14.98
CA VAL A 695 15.72 3.07 -13.81
C VAL A 695 15.14 3.73 -12.57
N THR A 696 14.77 2.93 -11.59
CA THR A 696 14.44 3.38 -10.24
C THR A 696 15.50 2.89 -9.27
N GLY A 697 15.73 3.62 -8.20
CA GLY A 697 16.68 3.19 -7.19
C GLY A 697 16.40 3.82 -5.84
N GLN A 698 16.79 3.09 -4.80
CA GLN A 698 16.69 3.57 -3.42
C GLN A 698 17.91 3.19 -2.60
N SER A 699 18.19 3.98 -1.57
CA SER A 699 19.18 3.66 -0.56
C SER A 699 18.69 2.55 0.37
N ASN A 700 19.54 2.13 1.31
CA ASN A 700 19.16 1.18 2.36
C ASN A 700 18.06 1.74 3.26
N VAL A 701 17.23 0.83 3.81
CA VAL A 701 16.16 1.14 4.76
C VAL A 701 16.35 0.38 6.06
N SER A 702 15.92 0.99 7.19
CA SER A 702 15.81 0.32 8.48
C SER A 702 14.51 -0.48 8.55
N THR A 703 14.53 -1.65 9.18
CA THR A 703 13.33 -2.50 9.30
C THR A 703 12.52 -2.24 10.56
N LYS A 704 13.15 -1.65 11.57
CA LYS A 704 12.54 -1.19 12.83
C LYS A 704 13.13 0.16 13.20
N VAL A 705 12.46 0.89 14.08
CA VAL A 705 12.94 2.17 14.59
C VAL A 705 14.38 2.01 15.14
N GLY A 706 15.32 2.80 14.63
CA GLY A 706 16.72 2.76 14.99
C GLY A 706 17.43 1.40 14.77
N ASN A 707 16.82 0.49 14.02
CA ASN A 707 17.25 -0.92 13.90
C ASN A 707 17.42 -1.62 15.25
N ARG A 708 16.63 -1.23 16.25
CA ARG A 708 16.64 -1.85 17.59
C ARG A 708 15.88 -3.19 17.57
N ASN A 709 15.95 -3.92 18.65
CA ASN A 709 15.26 -5.19 18.86
C ASN A 709 15.35 -6.12 17.63
N TYR A 710 16.59 -6.50 17.27
CA TYR A 710 16.89 -7.34 16.09
C TYR A 710 16.47 -6.71 14.73
N GLY A 711 16.24 -5.40 14.66
CA GLY A 711 16.06 -4.71 13.40
C GLY A 711 17.26 -4.86 12.46
N GLU A 712 17.02 -4.85 11.17
CA GLU A 712 18.01 -5.00 10.10
C GLU A 712 18.06 -3.78 9.20
N SER A 713 19.15 -3.64 8.45
CA SER A 713 19.25 -2.68 7.37
C SER A 713 19.19 -3.42 6.04
N LEU A 714 18.09 -3.27 5.30
CA LEU A 714 17.94 -3.82 3.95
C LEU A 714 18.77 -3.00 2.97
N GLY A 715 19.42 -3.68 2.03
CA GLY A 715 20.38 -3.07 1.11
C GLY A 715 19.73 -2.15 0.06
N SER A 716 20.50 -1.22 -0.46
CA SER A 716 20.13 -0.42 -1.63
C SER A 716 20.06 -1.24 -2.90
N TYR A 717 19.14 -0.90 -3.81
CA TYR A 717 18.99 -1.57 -5.10
C TYR A 717 18.56 -0.63 -6.22
N PHE A 718 18.68 -1.10 -7.48
CA PHE A 718 18.21 -0.43 -8.67
C PHE A 718 17.45 -1.41 -9.55
N LEU A 719 16.24 -1.03 -9.95
CA LEU A 719 15.42 -1.80 -10.89
C LEU A 719 15.37 -1.09 -12.25
N GLN A 720 15.37 -1.85 -13.32
CA GLN A 720 15.36 -1.32 -14.67
C GLN A 720 14.17 -1.90 -15.43
N TYR A 721 13.49 -1.01 -16.16
CA TYR A 721 12.43 -1.35 -17.09
C TYR A 721 12.80 -0.89 -18.50
N ALA A 722 12.46 -1.67 -19.51
CA ALA A 722 12.52 -1.22 -20.89
C ALA A 722 11.38 -1.77 -21.70
N SER A 723 10.92 -1.00 -22.68
CA SER A 723 9.95 -1.48 -23.67
C SER A 723 10.24 -0.96 -25.08
N ALA A 724 9.80 -1.73 -26.06
CA ALA A 724 9.74 -1.35 -27.45
C ALA A 724 8.30 -1.57 -27.94
N THR A 725 7.58 -0.48 -28.17
CA THR A 725 6.15 -0.50 -28.54
C THR A 725 5.97 -0.05 -29.98
N TRP A 726 5.42 -0.91 -30.82
CA TRP A 726 5.01 -0.58 -32.17
C TRP A 726 3.56 -0.12 -32.20
N HIS A 727 3.33 1.06 -32.80
CA HIS A 727 2.02 1.66 -32.98
C HIS A 727 1.66 1.69 -34.46
N LYS A 728 0.49 1.17 -34.82
CA LYS A 728 -0.05 1.30 -36.15
C LYS A 728 -1.58 1.27 -36.14
N ASP A 729 -2.20 2.33 -36.63
CA ASP A 729 -3.65 2.48 -36.63
C ASP A 729 -4.21 2.22 -35.20
N ALA A 730 -5.05 1.22 -35.06
CA ALA A 730 -5.67 0.78 -33.80
C ALA A 730 -4.82 -0.18 -32.96
N TRP A 731 -3.63 -0.57 -33.45
CA TRP A 731 -2.82 -1.61 -32.80
C TRP A 731 -1.62 -1.04 -32.04
N ARG A 732 -1.40 -1.55 -30.85
CA ARG A 732 -0.17 -1.40 -30.09
C ARG A 732 0.38 -2.78 -29.76
N VAL A 733 1.67 -3.00 -30.03
CA VAL A 733 2.37 -4.25 -29.71
C VAL A 733 3.65 -3.90 -28.98
N SER A 734 3.77 -4.32 -27.73
CA SER A 734 4.88 -3.99 -26.85
C SER A 734 5.65 -5.23 -26.45
N LEU A 735 6.95 -5.25 -26.70
CA LEU A 735 7.89 -6.14 -26.05
C LEU A 735 8.48 -5.38 -24.85
N TYR A 736 8.43 -5.96 -23.66
CA TYR A 736 8.91 -5.28 -22.46
C TYR A 736 9.70 -6.22 -21.56
N GLY A 737 10.45 -5.62 -20.65
CA GLY A 737 11.15 -6.32 -19.58
C GLY A 737 11.21 -5.47 -18.32
N GLU A 738 10.87 -6.08 -17.19
CA GLU A 738 10.95 -5.55 -15.84
C GLU A 738 12.09 -6.23 -15.09
N ASN A 739 12.73 -5.52 -14.16
CA ASN A 739 13.90 -6.00 -13.46
C ASN A 739 14.91 -6.66 -14.42
N LEU A 740 15.29 -5.94 -15.50
CA LEU A 740 16.04 -6.47 -16.64
C LEU A 740 17.32 -7.21 -16.28
N PHE A 741 17.98 -6.80 -15.19
CA PHE A 741 19.24 -7.43 -14.76
C PHE A 741 19.04 -8.52 -13.72
N ASN A 742 17.78 -8.90 -13.44
CA ASN A 742 17.41 -9.89 -12.43
C ASN A 742 18.03 -9.56 -11.06
N GLU A 743 17.90 -8.29 -10.65
CA GLU A 743 18.36 -7.83 -9.34
C GLU A 743 17.55 -8.51 -8.26
N TYR A 744 18.21 -9.02 -7.23
CA TYR A 744 17.59 -9.50 -6.01
C TYR A 744 17.78 -8.47 -4.91
N ALA A 745 16.69 -8.09 -4.25
CA ALA A 745 16.73 -7.20 -3.09
C ALA A 745 15.61 -7.55 -2.11
N ASP A 746 15.92 -7.46 -0.82
CA ASP A 746 14.94 -7.61 0.23
C ASP A 746 14.11 -6.33 0.37
N THR A 747 12.78 -6.49 0.53
CA THR A 747 11.82 -5.39 0.66
C THR A 747 11.20 -5.30 2.06
N GLY A 748 11.16 -6.41 2.78
CA GLY A 748 10.66 -6.50 4.15
C GLY A 748 11.32 -7.66 4.89
N VAL A 749 11.19 -7.66 6.22
CA VAL A 749 11.73 -8.73 7.06
C VAL A 749 10.88 -8.93 8.29
N ARG A 750 10.65 -10.17 8.65
CA ARG A 750 10.22 -10.53 10.00
C ARG A 750 11.40 -11.10 10.75
N ARG A 751 11.80 -10.41 11.81
CA ARG A 751 12.84 -10.84 12.72
C ARG A 751 12.56 -10.23 14.09
N ASP A 752 12.26 -11.06 15.05
CA ASP A 752 11.95 -10.69 16.41
C ASP A 752 12.77 -11.52 17.42
N ALA A 753 12.66 -11.21 18.71
CA ALA A 753 13.41 -11.90 19.76
C ALA A 753 13.16 -13.41 19.76
N SER A 754 11.95 -13.84 19.38
CA SER A 754 11.53 -15.22 19.35
C SER A 754 12.26 -16.06 18.30
N THR A 755 12.66 -15.44 17.17
CA THR A 755 13.38 -16.14 16.10
C THR A 755 14.74 -16.68 16.54
N PHE A 756 15.27 -16.20 17.67
CA PHE A 756 16.58 -16.57 18.21
C PHE A 756 16.52 -17.27 19.58
N ARG A 757 15.31 -17.51 20.09
CA ARG A 757 15.14 -18.16 21.37
C ARG A 757 15.56 -19.61 21.26
N ASP A 758 16.61 -19.97 21.99
CA ASP A 758 17.04 -21.37 22.15
C ASP A 758 16.08 -22.06 23.14
N VAL A 759 15.05 -22.67 22.58
CA VAL A 759 14.11 -23.50 23.36
C VAL A 759 14.62 -24.93 23.56
N GLY A 760 15.88 -25.20 23.15
CA GLY A 760 16.58 -26.45 23.40
C GLY A 760 16.17 -27.65 22.55
N LEU A 761 15.05 -27.61 21.90
CA LEU A 761 14.46 -28.69 21.07
C LEU A 761 14.14 -28.28 19.64
N PHE A 762 13.97 -26.96 19.38
CA PHE A 762 13.47 -26.46 18.09
C PHE A 762 14.28 -25.26 17.60
N ASP A 763 14.56 -25.24 16.32
CA ASP A 763 15.11 -24.08 15.62
C ASP A 763 13.94 -23.25 15.07
N LEU A 764 13.63 -22.13 15.74
CA LEU A 764 12.56 -21.21 15.35
C LEU A 764 12.96 -20.24 14.21
N SER A 765 14.12 -20.47 13.60
CA SER A 765 14.64 -19.61 12.52
C SER A 765 13.73 -19.51 11.29
N ARG A 766 12.69 -20.36 11.19
CA ARG A 766 11.67 -20.25 10.14
C ARG A 766 10.80 -18.99 10.27
N ARG A 767 10.67 -18.42 11.47
CA ARG A 767 10.03 -17.12 11.69
C ARG A 767 10.92 -15.94 11.24
N HIS A 768 12.19 -16.18 10.97
CA HIS A 768 13.07 -15.22 10.34
C HIS A 768 12.98 -15.38 8.83
N PHE A 769 12.22 -14.50 8.18
CA PHE A 769 12.04 -14.53 6.74
C PHE A 769 12.12 -13.12 6.15
N HIS A 770 12.42 -13.06 4.85
CA HIS A 770 12.51 -11.84 4.06
C HIS A 770 11.49 -11.86 2.93
N ASN A 771 10.89 -10.70 2.66
CA ASN A 771 10.21 -10.41 1.41
C ASN A 771 11.23 -9.90 0.40
N MET A 772 10.98 -10.05 -0.90
CA MET A 772 11.94 -9.66 -1.93
C MET A 772 11.25 -9.05 -3.13
N VAL A 773 12.00 -8.27 -3.91
CA VAL A 773 11.54 -7.77 -5.21
C VAL A 773 11.26 -8.93 -6.16
N ARG A 774 10.28 -8.73 -7.03
CA ARG A 774 9.91 -9.67 -8.08
C ARG A 774 11.10 -9.93 -9.02
N PRO A 775 11.39 -11.20 -9.41
CA PRO A 775 12.45 -11.51 -10.36
C PRO A 775 12.18 -10.94 -11.75
N ARG A 776 13.17 -11.00 -12.65
CA ARG A 776 13.03 -10.47 -14.01
C ARG A 776 11.84 -11.07 -14.73
N GLN A 777 11.02 -10.19 -15.28
CA GLN A 777 9.89 -10.51 -16.15
C GLN A 777 10.16 -10.02 -17.57
N ILE A 778 9.85 -10.85 -18.58
CA ILE A 778 9.88 -10.46 -19.99
C ILE A 778 8.55 -10.86 -20.62
N GLY A 779 7.90 -9.91 -21.28
CA GLY A 779 6.55 -10.15 -21.82
C GLY A 779 6.26 -9.46 -23.14
N LEU A 780 5.18 -9.90 -23.74
CA LEU A 780 4.61 -9.38 -24.98
C LEU A 780 3.16 -8.97 -24.73
N ARG A 781 2.88 -7.67 -24.88
CA ARG A 781 1.54 -7.09 -24.74
C ARG A 781 0.98 -6.66 -26.07
N LEU A 782 -0.30 -6.95 -26.27
CA LEU A 782 -1.10 -6.56 -27.42
C LEU A 782 -2.29 -5.74 -26.96
N VAL A 783 -2.50 -4.57 -27.56
CA VAL A 783 -3.68 -3.74 -27.34
C VAL A 783 -4.28 -3.37 -28.70
N TYR A 784 -5.60 -3.50 -28.79
CA TYR A 784 -6.39 -3.05 -29.92
C TYR A 784 -7.43 -2.03 -29.43
N TYR A 785 -7.39 -0.84 -29.99
CA TYR A 785 -8.30 0.26 -29.65
C TYR A 785 -9.15 0.63 -30.86
N PHE A 786 -10.43 0.84 -30.65
CA PHE A 786 -11.38 1.32 -31.65
C PHE A 786 -12.21 2.47 -31.08
N GLU A 787 -12.35 3.53 -31.88
CA GLU A 787 -13.25 4.65 -31.63
C GLU A 787 -14.06 4.89 -32.91
N GLY A 788 -15.41 4.93 -32.79
CA GLY A 788 -16.36 4.96 -33.89
C GLY A 788 -16.96 6.30 -34.23
#